data_1d81f08207901e53c054cdb914b1bd9c
#
_entry.id   1d81f08207901e53c054cdb914b1bd9c
#
_cell.length_a   1.000
_cell.length_b   1.000
_cell.length_c   1.000
_cell.angle_alpha   90.00
_cell.angle_beta   90.00
_cell.angle_gamma   90.00
#
_symmetry.space_group_name_H-M   'P 1'
#
loop_
_entity.id
_entity.type
_entity.pdbx_description
1 polymer ?
#
loop_
_entity_poly.entity_id
_entity_poly.type
_entity_poly.pdbx_seq_one_letter_code
_entity_poly.pdbx_strand_id
1 'polypeptide(L)'
;MAWDKSAFDRKVGELAQPWLRRALLAFFVVVTAALVYSATQLKVDAGFNKMVPLEHEYMRTFTEYQKTFGGANRVLVALRVKGADGDIYTPEFMRALKSATDDVFFIPGVDRATVTSLFTPNVRFIEVIEEGFAGGNVVPASFRGTPADLEIVRQNVLKSGNVGRLVANDFRGALIRAELLEADPASGKRLNYRAVANQLEAVRGKYQSDRIDVHIIGFAKAVGDITDGAIGVLAFFALAFVITTILLYVYKRSLPLTALALVAALMPVVWLLGLLPILGYGIDPMSILVPFLIFSIGVSHAVQMTNVWTQETQLGHDGQTAALNAFLKLFIPGSVALICNALGFLVIMHIKIDVVRELGITASLGVALMILTNKILLPVMLSYLPATPGPVQPVADRFDPVWRAISAFAEPRFAVVALLVATLFLGIGSWKARDLKTGDLGKGIPELHDDSRYNRDNLAIVDSFSIGVDVLSVIVQTKDVQGACTDFAIMDTIDRFEFYMRNVHGVQSVLALPGVAKVISSGWNEGSLKWRALSRNPDVLAQSVTPVDTATGLLNTDCSAMQVLVFTRDHQGTTIAHIVKEVKKFASTNNTPQIEFKLASGNVGVMAATNEAVDAAEVTMLLALFGAITLLCLLTFRSWEAVLCIILPLMLVSILCNALMATLGIGLKVSTLPVIALGVGVGVDYGIYLYEQIKHHMEDQGESLREAYYQALRDRGTAAVFTAVTMGIGVGTWAFSALKFQADMGILLAFMFVVNMLGAIFVLPALAAFLVGPRARAGAGRDAGPTHAG
;
A
#
# COMPACT_ATOMS: atom_id res chain seq x y z
N MET A 1 -1.90 -34.54 22.86
CA MET A 1 -3.02 -35.37 22.38
C MET A 1 -2.51 -36.14 21.18
N ALA A 2 -2.27 -37.46 21.34
CA ALA A 2 -2.00 -38.29 20.19
C ALA A 2 -3.29 -38.39 19.37
N TRP A 3 -3.28 -37.81 18.17
CA TRP A 3 -4.40 -37.96 17.25
C TRP A 3 -4.52 -39.44 16.89
N ASP A 4 -5.66 -40.02 17.22
CA ASP A 4 -5.97 -41.40 16.84
C ASP A 4 -6.34 -41.39 15.33
N LYS A 5 -5.30 -41.67 14.52
CA LYS A 5 -5.40 -41.69 13.04
C LYS A 5 -6.51 -42.68 12.62
N SER A 6 -6.70 -43.78 13.35
CA SER A 6 -7.71 -44.81 13.05
C SER A 6 -9.14 -44.37 13.33
N ALA A 7 -9.33 -43.49 14.33
CA ALA A 7 -10.66 -42.92 14.64
C ALA A 7 -11.01 -41.79 13.65
N PHE A 8 -10.02 -41.05 13.17
CA PHE A 8 -10.21 -40.04 12.11
C PHE A 8 -10.56 -40.70 10.79
N ASP A 9 -9.79 -41.71 10.36
CA ASP A 9 -10.04 -42.45 9.11
C ASP A 9 -11.43 -43.10 9.07
N ARG A 10 -11.93 -43.63 10.22
CA ARG A 10 -13.29 -44.17 10.35
C ARG A 10 -14.35 -43.11 10.21
N LYS A 11 -14.24 -41.95 10.87
CA LYS A 11 -15.22 -40.85 10.74
C LYS A 11 -15.23 -40.22 9.34
N VAL A 12 -14.08 -40.18 8.69
CA VAL A 12 -13.96 -39.70 7.30
C VAL A 12 -14.57 -40.70 6.32
N GLY A 13 -14.50 -42.02 6.60
CA GLY A 13 -15.23 -43.04 5.84
C GLY A 13 -16.76 -42.84 5.84
N GLU A 14 -17.34 -42.25 6.90
CA GLU A 14 -18.74 -41.85 6.95
C GLU A 14 -19.05 -40.67 6.00
N LEU A 15 -18.08 -39.78 5.72
CA LEU A 15 -18.21 -38.70 4.73
C LEU A 15 -18.35 -39.21 3.28
N ALA A 16 -18.00 -40.48 3.04
CA ALA A 16 -18.18 -41.13 1.74
C ALA A 16 -19.63 -41.54 1.43
N GLN A 17 -20.57 -41.39 2.37
CA GLN A 17 -21.98 -41.74 2.16
C GLN A 17 -22.65 -40.82 1.12
N PRO A 18 -23.44 -41.38 0.17
CA PRO A 18 -24.00 -40.60 -0.95
C PRO A 18 -24.90 -39.43 -0.51
N TRP A 19 -25.67 -39.62 0.58
CA TRP A 19 -26.60 -38.58 1.07
C TRP A 19 -25.82 -37.40 1.65
N LEU A 20 -24.71 -37.65 2.36
CA LEU A 20 -23.90 -36.60 3.00
C LEU A 20 -23.15 -35.77 1.94
N ARG A 21 -22.64 -36.40 0.89
CA ARG A 21 -22.05 -35.68 -0.26
C ARG A 21 -23.03 -34.75 -0.93
N ARG A 22 -24.31 -35.20 -1.16
CA ARG A 22 -25.35 -34.37 -1.73
C ARG A 22 -25.73 -33.22 -0.80
N ALA A 23 -25.82 -33.48 0.51
CA ALA A 23 -26.13 -32.48 1.51
C ALA A 23 -25.01 -31.40 1.57
N LEU A 24 -23.73 -31.78 1.51
CA LEU A 24 -22.61 -30.85 1.44
C LEU A 24 -22.68 -30.00 0.17
N LEU A 25 -22.89 -30.59 -1.01
CA LEU A 25 -23.04 -29.81 -2.25
C LEU A 25 -24.23 -28.85 -2.16
N ALA A 26 -25.36 -29.25 -1.64
CA ALA A 26 -26.51 -28.38 -1.44
C ALA A 26 -26.19 -27.23 -0.48
N PHE A 27 -25.48 -27.52 0.63
CA PHE A 27 -25.01 -26.49 1.56
C PHE A 27 -24.10 -25.46 0.85
N PHE A 28 -23.10 -25.89 0.09
CA PHE A 28 -22.21 -24.99 -0.64
C PHE A 28 -22.98 -24.15 -1.67
N VAL A 29 -23.95 -24.71 -2.39
CA VAL A 29 -24.79 -23.98 -3.35
C VAL A 29 -25.64 -22.92 -2.65
N VAL A 30 -26.30 -23.26 -1.54
CA VAL A 30 -27.17 -22.35 -0.79
C VAL A 30 -26.34 -21.19 -0.19
N VAL A 31 -25.20 -21.52 0.46
CA VAL A 31 -24.33 -20.50 1.03
C VAL A 31 -23.75 -19.59 -0.07
N THR A 32 -23.34 -20.16 -1.20
CA THR A 32 -22.84 -19.36 -2.32
C THR A 32 -23.92 -18.42 -2.86
N ALA A 33 -25.15 -18.89 -3.05
CA ALA A 33 -26.26 -18.05 -3.51
C ALA A 33 -26.54 -16.89 -2.53
N ALA A 34 -26.56 -17.17 -1.23
CA ALA A 34 -26.76 -16.15 -0.20
C ALA A 34 -25.60 -15.11 -0.19
N LEU A 35 -24.35 -15.55 -0.32
CA LEU A 35 -23.19 -14.67 -0.33
C LEU A 35 -23.07 -13.88 -1.65
N VAL A 36 -23.47 -14.44 -2.80
CA VAL A 36 -23.57 -13.68 -4.06
C VAL A 36 -24.60 -12.57 -3.92
N TYR A 37 -25.75 -12.84 -3.31
CA TYR A 37 -26.72 -11.77 -3.02
C TYR A 37 -26.14 -10.68 -2.10
N SER A 38 -25.46 -11.07 -1.04
CA SER A 38 -24.79 -10.10 -0.16
C SER A 38 -23.71 -9.28 -0.90
N ALA A 39 -22.94 -9.90 -1.79
CA ALA A 39 -21.90 -9.23 -2.58
C ALA A 39 -22.46 -8.09 -3.47
N THR A 40 -23.74 -8.13 -3.86
CA THR A 40 -24.36 -7.02 -4.61
C THR A 40 -24.50 -5.74 -3.78
N GLN A 41 -24.37 -5.82 -2.46
CA GLN A 41 -24.43 -4.68 -1.53
C GLN A 41 -23.06 -4.09 -1.23
N LEU A 42 -22.00 -4.61 -1.84
CA LEU A 42 -20.63 -4.18 -1.61
C LEU A 42 -20.43 -2.72 -2.04
N LYS A 43 -19.79 -1.93 -1.18
CA LYS A 43 -19.53 -0.51 -1.39
C LYS A 43 -18.04 -0.26 -1.54
N VAL A 44 -17.67 0.74 -2.32
CA VAL A 44 -16.30 1.27 -2.36
C VAL A 44 -16.14 2.21 -1.15
N ASP A 45 -15.12 1.96 -0.33
CA ASP A 45 -14.82 2.72 0.88
C ASP A 45 -13.35 3.20 0.86
N ALA A 46 -13.09 4.24 0.08
CA ALA A 46 -11.78 4.87 -0.09
C ALA A 46 -11.66 6.16 0.75
N GLY A 47 -12.10 6.15 2.00
CA GLY A 47 -12.04 7.31 2.89
C GLY A 47 -10.61 7.67 3.29
N PHE A 48 -10.28 8.98 3.32
CA PHE A 48 -8.98 9.50 3.78
C PHE A 48 -8.56 8.94 5.15
N ASN A 49 -9.50 8.92 6.10
CA ASN A 49 -9.23 8.47 7.47
C ASN A 49 -8.73 7.02 7.56
N LYS A 50 -9.07 6.15 6.61
CA LYS A 50 -8.58 4.77 6.57
C LYS A 50 -7.13 4.64 6.11
N MET A 51 -6.66 5.60 5.34
CA MET A 51 -5.32 5.57 4.73
C MET A 51 -4.23 6.13 5.64
N VAL A 52 -4.61 6.74 6.75
CA VAL A 52 -3.70 7.45 7.67
C VAL A 52 -3.68 6.83 9.06
N PRO A 53 -2.54 6.89 9.79
CA PRO A 53 -2.43 6.37 11.15
C PRO A 53 -3.05 7.33 12.17
N LEU A 54 -4.37 7.30 12.34
CA LEU A 54 -5.12 8.24 13.21
C LEU A 54 -4.63 8.23 14.66
N GLU A 55 -4.06 7.14 15.15
CA GLU A 55 -3.48 7.03 16.50
C GLU A 55 -2.13 7.73 16.66
N HIS A 56 -1.49 8.13 15.55
CA HIS A 56 -0.19 8.79 15.57
C HIS A 56 -0.28 10.20 16.15
N GLU A 57 0.76 10.66 16.86
CA GLU A 57 0.81 11.96 17.52
C GLU A 57 0.44 13.11 16.56
N TYR A 58 1.01 13.14 15.36
CA TYR A 58 0.75 14.19 14.37
C TYR A 58 -0.70 14.20 13.90
N MET A 59 -1.31 13.02 13.78
CA MET A 59 -2.70 12.87 13.36
C MET A 59 -3.68 13.27 14.47
N ARG A 60 -3.32 13.04 15.74
CA ARG A 60 -4.10 13.56 16.87
C ARG A 60 -4.10 15.09 16.89
N THR A 61 -2.93 15.71 16.74
CA THR A 61 -2.80 17.16 16.61
C THR A 61 -3.59 17.67 15.42
N PHE A 62 -3.53 16.98 14.28
CA PHE A 62 -4.34 17.32 13.11
C PHE A 62 -5.84 17.33 13.42
N THR A 63 -6.35 16.27 14.01
CA THR A 63 -7.78 16.12 14.32
C THR A 63 -8.25 17.18 15.32
N GLU A 64 -7.40 17.53 16.31
CA GLU A 64 -7.67 18.58 17.29
C GLU A 64 -7.85 19.96 16.62
N TYR A 65 -6.96 20.30 15.69
CA TYR A 65 -6.91 21.63 15.06
C TYR A 65 -7.53 21.70 13.67
N GLN A 66 -8.06 20.61 13.11
CA GLN A 66 -8.62 20.55 11.75
C GLN A 66 -9.74 21.58 11.51
N LYS A 67 -10.61 21.78 12.51
CA LYS A 67 -11.71 22.76 12.41
C LYS A 67 -11.21 24.20 12.44
N THR A 68 -10.07 24.43 13.06
CA THR A 68 -9.49 25.78 13.27
C THR A 68 -8.64 26.22 12.08
N PHE A 69 -7.78 25.32 11.59
CA PHE A 69 -6.78 25.65 10.55
C PHE A 69 -7.05 25.03 9.19
N GLY A 70 -8.22 24.40 9.02
CA GLY A 70 -8.60 23.74 7.78
C GLY A 70 -8.06 22.31 7.66
N GLY A 71 -8.58 21.60 6.67
CA GLY A 71 -8.23 20.21 6.39
C GLY A 71 -7.09 20.08 5.36
N ALA A 72 -6.67 18.84 5.13
CA ALA A 72 -5.72 18.50 4.07
C ALA A 72 -6.39 18.44 2.67
N ASN A 73 -7.71 18.69 2.59
CA ASN A 73 -8.50 18.47 1.37
C ASN A 73 -8.54 19.71 0.47
N ARG A 74 -7.35 20.10 -0.02
CA ARG A 74 -7.18 21.26 -0.93
C ARG A 74 -7.17 20.82 -2.38
N VAL A 75 -7.66 21.72 -3.25
CA VAL A 75 -7.59 21.60 -4.71
C VAL A 75 -6.91 22.83 -5.27
N LEU A 76 -5.97 22.62 -6.18
CA LEU A 76 -5.27 23.65 -6.92
C LEU A 76 -5.54 23.42 -8.42
N VAL A 77 -6.02 24.47 -9.10
CA VAL A 77 -6.22 24.50 -10.55
C VAL A 77 -5.36 25.62 -11.11
N ALA A 78 -4.31 25.26 -11.83
CA ALA A 78 -3.42 26.23 -12.46
C ALA A 78 -3.70 26.33 -13.96
N LEU A 79 -3.90 27.53 -14.47
CA LEU A 79 -3.90 27.82 -15.89
C LEU A 79 -2.50 28.36 -16.24
N ARG A 80 -1.87 27.84 -17.27
CA ARG A 80 -0.55 28.30 -17.77
C ARG A 80 -0.57 28.60 -19.26
N VAL A 81 0.14 29.64 -19.63
CA VAL A 81 0.39 29.97 -21.04
C VAL A 81 1.36 28.96 -21.64
N LYS A 82 0.99 28.38 -22.79
CA LYS A 82 1.86 27.49 -23.57
C LYS A 82 2.94 28.26 -24.34
N GLY A 83 4.06 27.64 -24.61
CA GLY A 83 5.17 28.22 -25.36
C GLY A 83 6.12 29.05 -24.50
N ALA A 84 7.21 29.53 -25.06
CA ALA A 84 8.24 30.27 -24.33
C ALA A 84 7.91 31.77 -24.19
N ASP A 85 7.14 32.32 -25.11
CA ASP A 85 6.82 33.73 -25.19
C ASP A 85 5.39 34.01 -24.74
N GLY A 86 5.22 34.99 -23.86
CA GLY A 86 3.93 35.45 -23.36
C GLY A 86 3.74 35.38 -21.86
N ASP A 87 2.80 36.12 -21.34
CA ASP A 87 2.40 36.17 -19.95
C ASP A 87 0.88 36.03 -19.78
N ILE A 88 0.41 36.06 -18.51
CA ILE A 88 -1.02 35.92 -18.19
C ILE A 88 -1.84 37.19 -18.52
N TYR A 89 -1.20 38.33 -18.82
CA TYR A 89 -1.85 39.59 -19.00
C TYR A 89 -2.39 39.76 -20.44
N THR A 90 -3.23 38.82 -20.84
CA THR A 90 -3.94 38.82 -22.12
C THR A 90 -5.46 38.75 -21.87
N PRO A 91 -6.29 39.36 -22.73
CA PRO A 91 -7.75 39.29 -22.54
C PRO A 91 -8.30 37.88 -22.60
N GLU A 92 -7.68 37.01 -23.39
CA GLU A 92 -8.07 35.61 -23.55
C GLU A 92 -7.80 34.81 -22.25
N PHE A 93 -6.58 34.93 -21.71
CA PHE A 93 -6.20 34.24 -20.49
C PHE A 93 -7.02 34.71 -19.28
N MET A 94 -7.18 36.01 -19.11
CA MET A 94 -7.94 36.60 -18.00
C MET A 94 -9.42 36.18 -18.03
N ARG A 95 -10.02 36.08 -19.22
CA ARG A 95 -11.39 35.56 -19.37
C ARG A 95 -11.47 34.08 -19.00
N ALA A 96 -10.51 33.28 -19.47
CA ALA A 96 -10.45 31.88 -19.14
C ALA A 96 -10.28 31.68 -17.62
N LEU A 97 -9.36 32.42 -16.97
CA LEU A 97 -9.14 32.36 -15.52
C LEU A 97 -10.40 32.74 -14.73
N LYS A 98 -11.10 33.83 -15.14
CA LYS A 98 -12.35 34.22 -14.49
C LYS A 98 -13.40 33.13 -14.59
N SER A 99 -13.66 32.64 -15.79
CA SER A 99 -14.68 31.62 -16.01
C SER A 99 -14.32 30.28 -15.33
N ALA A 100 -13.04 29.90 -15.32
CA ALA A 100 -12.58 28.73 -14.57
C ALA A 100 -12.74 28.93 -13.07
N THR A 101 -12.51 30.14 -12.53
CA THR A 101 -12.76 30.44 -11.11
C THR A 101 -14.25 30.28 -10.79
N ASP A 102 -15.14 30.76 -11.63
CA ASP A 102 -16.59 30.64 -11.46
C ASP A 102 -17.01 29.14 -11.52
N ASP A 103 -16.48 28.36 -12.48
CA ASP A 103 -16.79 26.94 -12.58
C ASP A 103 -16.31 26.17 -11.35
N VAL A 104 -15.10 26.43 -10.85
CA VAL A 104 -14.57 25.79 -9.62
C VAL A 104 -15.41 26.18 -8.40
N PHE A 105 -15.82 27.43 -8.28
CA PHE A 105 -16.67 27.94 -7.18
C PHE A 105 -18.02 27.20 -7.09
N PHE A 106 -18.57 26.77 -8.22
CA PHE A 106 -19.86 26.08 -8.29
C PHE A 106 -19.77 24.55 -8.23
N ILE A 107 -18.55 23.94 -8.14
CA ILE A 107 -18.42 22.50 -7.93
C ILE A 107 -19.07 22.12 -6.60
N PRO A 108 -20.00 21.14 -6.57
CA PRO A 108 -20.58 20.64 -5.33
C PRO A 108 -19.49 20.09 -4.40
N GLY A 109 -19.54 20.52 -3.16
CA GLY A 109 -18.53 20.13 -2.14
C GLY A 109 -17.33 21.07 -2.04
N VAL A 110 -17.21 22.07 -2.91
CA VAL A 110 -16.23 23.17 -2.72
C VAL A 110 -16.74 24.09 -1.61
N ASP A 111 -15.90 24.37 -0.64
CA ASP A 111 -16.14 25.46 0.32
C ASP A 111 -15.90 26.79 -0.38
N ARG A 112 -17.01 27.44 -0.72
CA ARG A 112 -17.02 28.68 -1.49
C ARG A 112 -16.26 29.82 -0.82
N ALA A 113 -16.25 29.87 0.52
CA ALA A 113 -15.56 30.90 1.29
C ALA A 113 -14.03 30.81 1.12
N THR A 114 -13.50 29.64 0.81
CA THR A 114 -12.06 29.39 0.67
C THR A 114 -11.53 29.56 -0.76
N VAL A 115 -12.44 29.75 -1.75
CA VAL A 115 -12.03 29.93 -3.14
C VAL A 115 -11.22 31.20 -3.29
N THR A 116 -10.01 31.05 -3.78
CA THR A 116 -9.03 32.14 -3.92
C THR A 116 -8.44 32.11 -5.32
N SER A 117 -8.59 33.22 -6.04
CA SER A 117 -8.02 33.50 -7.37
C SER A 117 -7.86 35.01 -7.54
N LEU A 118 -7.18 35.43 -8.59
CA LEU A 118 -7.04 36.88 -8.86
C LEU A 118 -8.40 37.62 -8.98
N PHE A 119 -9.46 36.87 -9.32
CA PHE A 119 -10.82 37.47 -9.49
C PHE A 119 -11.68 37.42 -8.23
N THR A 120 -11.19 36.82 -7.13
CA THR A 120 -11.99 36.74 -5.91
C THR A 120 -11.78 37.95 -5.01
N PRO A 121 -12.83 38.44 -4.27
CA PRO A 121 -12.75 39.66 -3.47
C PRO A 121 -11.78 39.59 -2.29
N ASN A 122 -11.44 38.39 -1.83
CA ASN A 122 -10.46 38.15 -0.76
C ASN A 122 -9.00 38.33 -1.23
N VAL A 123 -8.74 38.50 -2.53
CA VAL A 123 -7.41 38.78 -3.09
C VAL A 123 -7.28 40.29 -3.36
N ARG A 124 -6.55 40.92 -2.44
CA ARG A 124 -6.42 42.38 -2.41
C ARG A 124 -4.96 42.79 -2.46
N PHE A 125 -4.67 43.98 -2.95
CA PHE A 125 -3.40 44.65 -2.73
C PHE A 125 -3.56 45.76 -1.70
N ILE A 126 -2.50 46.09 -1.01
CA ILE A 126 -2.38 47.23 -0.11
C ILE A 126 -1.12 47.98 -0.51
N GLU A 127 -1.25 49.29 -0.70
CA GLU A 127 -0.17 50.19 -1.04
C GLU A 127 -0.09 51.28 0.02
N VAL A 128 1.10 51.64 0.40
CA VAL A 128 1.35 52.78 1.29
C VAL A 128 1.40 54.04 0.46
N ILE A 129 0.60 55.03 0.82
CA ILE A 129 0.57 56.37 0.22
C ILE A 129 0.87 57.40 1.29
N GLU A 130 1.14 58.65 0.89
CA GLU A 130 1.51 59.76 1.79
C GLU A 130 0.50 59.98 2.94
N GLU A 131 -0.81 59.73 2.70
CA GLU A 131 -1.88 59.93 3.67
C GLU A 131 -2.36 58.62 4.36
N GLY A 132 -1.63 57.47 4.23
CA GLY A 132 -1.99 56.20 4.84
C GLY A 132 -1.92 55.00 3.90
N PHE A 133 -3.01 54.22 3.83
CA PHE A 133 -3.08 53.04 2.96
C PHE A 133 -4.11 53.22 1.86
N ALA A 134 -3.71 52.94 0.62
CA ALA A 134 -4.61 52.64 -0.46
C ALA A 134 -4.68 51.14 -0.71
N GLY A 135 -5.80 50.64 -1.10
CA GLY A 135 -5.93 49.22 -1.42
C GLY A 135 -7.22 48.91 -2.18
N GLY A 136 -7.24 47.77 -2.77
CA GLY A 136 -8.40 47.32 -3.54
C GLY A 136 -8.24 45.88 -4.01
N ASN A 137 -9.19 45.38 -4.75
CA ASN A 137 -9.10 44.08 -5.40
C ASN A 137 -7.98 44.08 -6.44
N VAL A 138 -7.23 42.99 -6.55
CA VAL A 138 -6.15 42.86 -7.54
C VAL A 138 -6.71 43.07 -8.96
N VAL A 139 -7.86 42.47 -9.26
CA VAL A 139 -8.62 42.72 -10.47
C VAL A 139 -9.79 43.68 -10.12
N PRO A 140 -9.78 44.93 -10.57
CA PRO A 140 -10.85 45.88 -10.29
C PRO A 140 -12.21 45.42 -10.81
N ALA A 141 -13.30 45.79 -10.13
CA ALA A 141 -14.66 45.47 -10.60
C ALA A 141 -14.98 46.09 -12.00
N SER A 142 -14.28 47.16 -12.37
CA SER A 142 -14.40 47.82 -13.69
C SER A 142 -13.62 47.13 -14.80
N PHE A 143 -12.89 46.01 -14.52
CA PHE A 143 -12.04 45.32 -15.49
C PHE A 143 -12.84 44.88 -16.72
N ARG A 144 -12.42 45.32 -17.91
CA ARG A 144 -12.99 44.95 -19.22
C ARG A 144 -12.02 44.22 -20.13
N GLY A 145 -10.76 44.08 -19.73
CA GLY A 145 -9.71 43.42 -20.50
C GLY A 145 -9.05 44.30 -21.55
N THR A 146 -9.14 45.62 -21.41
CA THR A 146 -8.37 46.54 -22.25
C THR A 146 -6.88 46.50 -21.91
N PRO A 147 -5.95 46.90 -22.78
CA PRO A 147 -4.54 47.00 -22.48
C PRO A 147 -4.23 47.79 -21.19
N ALA A 148 -4.98 48.87 -20.95
CA ALA A 148 -4.85 49.67 -19.71
C ALA A 148 -5.29 48.87 -18.47
N ASP A 149 -6.40 48.15 -18.55
CA ASP A 149 -6.87 47.30 -17.43
C ASP A 149 -5.86 46.21 -17.10
N LEU A 150 -5.24 45.59 -18.12
CA LEU A 150 -4.25 44.55 -17.96
C LEU A 150 -2.99 45.07 -17.27
N GLU A 151 -2.54 46.29 -17.62
CA GLU A 151 -1.40 46.87 -16.92
C GLU A 151 -1.74 47.24 -15.47
N ILE A 152 -2.94 47.73 -15.18
CA ILE A 152 -3.41 47.97 -13.80
C ILE A 152 -3.36 46.64 -12.99
N VAL A 153 -3.86 45.54 -13.56
CA VAL A 153 -3.83 44.22 -12.89
C VAL A 153 -2.38 43.76 -12.67
N ARG A 154 -1.48 43.99 -13.65
CA ARG A 154 -0.05 43.67 -13.50
C ARG A 154 0.56 44.40 -12.30
N GLN A 155 0.33 45.72 -12.22
CA GLN A 155 0.83 46.52 -11.09
C GLN A 155 0.22 46.08 -9.76
N ASN A 156 -1.09 45.83 -9.72
CA ASN A 156 -1.76 45.36 -8.52
C ASN A 156 -1.23 43.98 -8.06
N VAL A 157 -0.92 43.07 -8.99
CA VAL A 157 -0.30 41.75 -8.68
C VAL A 157 1.06 41.95 -8.01
N LEU A 158 1.91 42.84 -8.54
CA LEU A 158 3.21 43.14 -7.95
C LEU A 158 3.10 43.72 -6.53
N LYS A 159 2.10 44.57 -6.29
CA LYS A 159 1.82 45.18 -4.98
C LYS A 159 1.19 44.16 -3.99
N SER A 160 0.47 43.18 -4.47
CA SER A 160 -0.32 42.25 -3.63
C SER A 160 0.51 41.17 -2.94
N GLY A 161 1.77 40.96 -3.33
CA GLY A 161 2.58 39.87 -2.85
C GLY A 161 2.11 38.45 -3.26
N ASN A 162 1.29 38.39 -4.33
CA ASN A 162 0.74 37.11 -4.84
C ASN A 162 1.60 36.47 -5.92
N VAL A 163 2.74 37.03 -6.29
CA VAL A 163 3.74 36.38 -7.14
C VAL A 163 4.35 35.19 -6.39
N GLY A 164 4.42 34.05 -7.04
CA GLY A 164 4.78 32.76 -6.44
C GLY A 164 3.62 32.08 -5.70
N ARG A 165 2.48 32.75 -5.46
CA ARG A 165 1.32 32.18 -4.74
C ARG A 165 0.12 31.98 -5.66
N LEU A 166 -0.44 33.04 -6.21
CA LEU A 166 -1.56 33.00 -7.16
C LEU A 166 -1.13 33.28 -8.58
N VAL A 167 0.02 33.92 -8.76
CA VAL A 167 0.67 34.12 -10.04
C VAL A 167 2.00 33.40 -10.04
N ALA A 168 2.30 32.69 -11.11
CA ALA A 168 3.56 31.96 -11.25
C ALA A 168 4.77 32.92 -11.19
N ASN A 169 5.92 32.41 -10.71
CA ASN A 169 7.16 33.19 -10.60
C ASN A 169 7.62 33.78 -11.95
N ASP A 170 7.27 33.12 -13.03
CA ASP A 170 7.58 33.52 -14.42
C ASP A 170 6.46 34.33 -15.08
N PHE A 171 5.41 34.72 -14.35
CA PHE A 171 4.21 35.42 -14.83
C PHE A 171 3.43 34.68 -15.93
N ARG A 172 3.66 33.38 -16.12
CA ARG A 172 3.04 32.60 -17.20
C ARG A 172 1.91 31.72 -16.71
N GLY A 173 1.55 31.79 -15.45
CA GLY A 173 0.47 30.98 -14.87
C GLY A 173 -0.29 31.74 -13.79
N ALA A 174 -1.53 31.35 -13.59
CA ALA A 174 -2.35 31.80 -12.47
C ALA A 174 -3.06 30.61 -11.82
N LEU A 175 -3.21 30.66 -10.49
CA LEU A 175 -3.71 29.58 -9.66
C LEU A 175 -5.09 29.92 -9.11
N ILE A 176 -5.98 28.94 -9.14
CA ILE A 176 -7.25 28.91 -8.39
C ILE A 176 -7.05 27.91 -7.28
N ARG A 177 -7.24 28.33 -6.04
CA ARG A 177 -7.16 27.49 -4.84
C ARG A 177 -8.54 27.36 -4.23
N ALA A 178 -8.93 26.15 -3.80
CA ALA A 178 -10.16 25.90 -3.08
C ALA A 178 -9.95 24.78 -2.04
N GLU A 179 -10.75 24.78 -0.96
CA GLU A 179 -10.84 23.68 -0.04
C GLU A 179 -12.16 22.94 -0.25
N LEU A 180 -12.16 21.64 0.02
CA LEU A 180 -13.35 20.81 -0.13
C LEU A 180 -13.92 20.48 1.25
N LEU A 181 -15.24 20.49 1.35
CA LEU A 181 -15.97 20.03 2.52
C LEU A 181 -15.83 18.51 2.67
N GLU A 182 -15.90 18.00 3.87
CA GLU A 182 -15.86 16.55 4.11
C GLU A 182 -17.18 15.85 3.78
N ALA A 183 -18.28 16.61 3.87
CA ALA A 183 -19.61 16.14 3.56
C ALA A 183 -20.32 17.09 2.59
N ASP A 184 -21.13 16.52 1.73
CA ASP A 184 -22.02 17.29 0.84
C ASP A 184 -23.10 17.99 1.69
N PRO A 185 -23.16 19.33 1.64
CA PRO A 185 -24.11 20.11 2.43
C PRO A 185 -25.59 19.78 2.13
N ALA A 186 -25.87 19.35 0.90
CA ALA A 186 -27.24 19.05 0.46
C ALA A 186 -27.75 17.70 0.98
N SER A 187 -26.88 16.70 1.05
CA SER A 187 -27.25 15.31 1.42
C SER A 187 -26.78 14.90 2.81
N GLY A 188 -25.87 15.64 3.46
CA GLY A 188 -25.21 15.27 4.71
C GLY A 188 -24.30 14.05 4.60
N LYS A 189 -24.15 13.46 3.40
CA LYS A 189 -23.30 12.29 3.15
C LYS A 189 -21.86 12.72 2.91
N ARG A 190 -20.91 11.79 3.11
CA ARG A 190 -19.51 12.01 2.74
C ARG A 190 -19.40 12.41 1.28
N LEU A 191 -18.49 13.35 0.99
CA LEU A 191 -18.25 13.86 -0.35
C LEU A 191 -17.79 12.73 -1.28
N ASN A 192 -18.37 12.70 -2.48
CA ASN A 192 -17.94 11.77 -3.52
C ASN A 192 -16.76 12.37 -4.30
N TYR A 193 -15.55 12.00 -3.89
CA TYR A 193 -14.32 12.51 -4.49
C TYR A 193 -14.19 12.21 -5.99
N ARG A 194 -14.69 11.06 -6.47
CA ARG A 194 -14.70 10.74 -7.89
C ARG A 194 -15.59 11.70 -8.69
N ALA A 195 -16.75 12.04 -8.16
CA ALA A 195 -17.65 13.00 -8.80
C ALA A 195 -17.00 14.40 -8.88
N VAL A 196 -16.32 14.84 -7.81
CA VAL A 196 -15.55 16.08 -7.80
C VAL A 196 -14.40 16.05 -8.82
N ALA A 197 -13.65 14.95 -8.87
CA ALA A 197 -12.56 14.78 -9.84
C ALA A 197 -13.05 14.87 -11.28
N ASN A 198 -14.20 14.26 -11.60
CA ASN A 198 -14.81 14.33 -12.92
C ASN A 198 -15.23 15.75 -13.30
N GLN A 199 -15.72 16.54 -12.33
CA GLN A 199 -16.05 17.94 -12.58
C GLN A 199 -14.79 18.80 -12.77
N LEU A 200 -13.73 18.54 -12.04
CA LEU A 200 -12.42 19.17 -12.24
C LEU A 200 -11.85 18.84 -13.64
N GLU A 201 -12.01 17.60 -14.11
CA GLU A 201 -11.61 17.24 -15.47
C GLU A 201 -12.51 17.91 -16.54
N ALA A 202 -13.78 18.15 -16.26
CA ALA A 202 -14.64 18.94 -17.14
C ALA A 202 -14.15 20.41 -17.23
N VAL A 203 -13.70 21.00 -16.10
CA VAL A 203 -13.05 22.33 -16.09
C VAL A 203 -11.79 22.29 -16.96
N ARG A 204 -10.94 21.26 -16.82
CA ARG A 204 -9.76 21.09 -17.67
C ARG A 204 -10.16 21.07 -19.15
N GLY A 205 -11.08 20.19 -19.53
CA GLY A 205 -11.52 20.03 -20.92
C GLY A 205 -12.09 21.31 -21.53
N LYS A 206 -12.71 22.16 -20.71
CA LYS A 206 -13.31 23.43 -21.13
C LYS A 206 -12.27 24.54 -21.40
N TYR A 207 -11.19 24.60 -20.59
CA TYR A 207 -10.25 25.73 -20.64
C TYR A 207 -8.88 25.36 -21.22
N GLN A 208 -8.55 24.08 -21.37
CA GLN A 208 -7.35 23.67 -22.08
C GLN A 208 -7.49 23.99 -23.58
N SER A 209 -6.50 24.67 -24.13
CA SER A 209 -6.49 25.09 -25.55
C SER A 209 -5.06 24.98 -26.13
N ASP A 210 -4.86 25.38 -27.37
CA ASP A 210 -3.54 25.47 -27.99
C ASP A 210 -2.64 26.53 -27.30
N ARG A 211 -3.21 27.46 -26.55
CA ARG A 211 -2.49 28.54 -25.86
C ARG A 211 -2.46 28.40 -24.36
N ILE A 212 -3.36 27.63 -23.76
CA ILE A 212 -3.51 27.47 -22.30
C ILE A 212 -3.44 26.01 -21.95
N ASP A 213 -2.53 25.66 -21.02
CA ASP A 213 -2.50 24.38 -20.30
C ASP A 213 -3.23 24.53 -18.96
N VAL A 214 -3.95 23.47 -18.57
CA VAL A 214 -4.63 23.39 -17.27
C VAL A 214 -4.05 22.24 -16.48
N HIS A 215 -3.52 22.56 -15.30
CA HIS A 215 -2.95 21.60 -14.35
C HIS A 215 -3.82 21.55 -13.10
N ILE A 216 -4.18 20.33 -12.68
CA ILE A 216 -5.10 20.14 -11.55
C ILE A 216 -4.48 19.14 -10.57
N ILE A 217 -4.35 19.55 -9.31
CA ILE A 217 -3.86 18.70 -8.22
C ILE A 217 -4.71 18.89 -6.96
N GLY A 218 -4.60 17.94 -6.06
CA GLY A 218 -5.29 17.95 -4.78
C GLY A 218 -5.85 16.58 -4.44
N PHE A 219 -6.20 16.37 -3.16
CA PHE A 219 -6.58 15.06 -2.65
C PHE A 219 -7.76 14.44 -3.42
N ALA A 220 -8.83 15.18 -3.66
CA ALA A 220 -9.99 14.64 -4.39
C ALA A 220 -9.65 14.22 -5.82
N LYS A 221 -8.77 14.96 -6.49
CA LYS A 221 -8.31 14.62 -7.84
C LYS A 221 -7.47 13.34 -7.82
N ALA A 222 -6.55 13.24 -6.84
CA ALA A 222 -5.73 12.04 -6.63
C ALA A 222 -6.60 10.80 -6.38
N VAL A 223 -7.57 10.89 -5.45
CA VAL A 223 -8.50 9.78 -5.14
C VAL A 223 -9.36 9.42 -6.37
N GLY A 224 -9.77 10.41 -7.18
CA GLY A 224 -10.48 10.17 -8.42
C GLY A 224 -9.64 9.33 -9.40
N ASP A 225 -8.41 9.74 -9.67
CA ASP A 225 -7.50 9.06 -10.59
C ASP A 225 -7.12 7.65 -10.11
N ILE A 226 -6.91 7.48 -8.80
CA ILE A 226 -6.70 6.16 -8.18
C ILE A 226 -7.94 5.28 -8.35
N THR A 227 -9.14 5.84 -8.15
CA THR A 227 -10.40 5.08 -8.29
C THR A 227 -10.61 4.65 -9.74
N ASP A 228 -10.31 5.49 -10.70
CA ASP A 228 -10.40 5.15 -12.13
C ASP A 228 -9.35 4.09 -12.52
N GLY A 229 -8.14 4.19 -11.98
CA GLY A 229 -7.12 3.15 -12.10
C GLY A 229 -7.56 1.82 -11.49
N ALA A 230 -8.25 1.84 -10.35
CA ALA A 230 -8.73 0.66 -9.66
C ALA A 230 -9.78 -0.14 -10.48
N ILE A 231 -10.56 0.51 -11.33
CA ILE A 231 -11.45 -0.20 -12.27
C ILE A 231 -10.63 -1.05 -13.25
N GLY A 232 -9.45 -0.59 -13.66
CA GLY A 232 -8.52 -1.35 -14.49
C GLY A 232 -8.03 -2.65 -13.84
N VAL A 233 -8.01 -2.73 -12.50
CA VAL A 233 -7.61 -3.93 -11.74
C VAL A 233 -8.50 -5.13 -12.07
N LEU A 234 -9.78 -4.91 -12.31
CA LEU A 234 -10.71 -5.99 -12.71
C LEU A 234 -10.32 -6.60 -14.07
N ALA A 235 -9.81 -5.80 -14.99
CA ALA A 235 -9.32 -6.30 -16.29
C ALA A 235 -8.05 -7.17 -16.10
N PHE A 236 -7.15 -6.78 -15.20
CA PHE A 236 -5.97 -7.60 -14.84
C PHE A 236 -6.39 -8.90 -14.14
N PHE A 237 -7.42 -8.86 -13.29
CA PHE A 237 -7.97 -10.09 -12.69
C PHE A 237 -8.52 -11.03 -13.77
N ALA A 238 -9.31 -10.53 -14.73
CA ALA A 238 -9.82 -11.31 -15.83
C ALA A 238 -8.69 -11.88 -16.71
N LEU A 239 -7.66 -11.08 -17.02
CA LEU A 239 -6.49 -11.52 -17.78
C LEU A 239 -5.75 -12.65 -17.06
N ALA A 240 -5.46 -12.48 -15.77
CA ALA A 240 -4.80 -13.50 -14.98
C ALA A 240 -5.65 -14.77 -14.82
N PHE A 241 -6.97 -14.65 -14.70
CA PHE A 241 -7.88 -15.77 -14.71
C PHE A 241 -7.79 -16.57 -16.02
N VAL A 242 -7.79 -15.88 -17.16
CA VAL A 242 -7.66 -16.51 -18.50
C VAL A 242 -6.30 -17.20 -18.64
N ILE A 243 -5.19 -16.52 -18.27
CA ILE A 243 -3.84 -17.08 -18.31
C ILE A 243 -3.76 -18.33 -17.42
N THR A 244 -4.24 -18.24 -16.18
CA THR A 244 -4.27 -19.36 -15.23
C THR A 244 -5.10 -20.53 -15.77
N THR A 245 -6.24 -20.26 -16.38
CA THR A 245 -7.09 -21.28 -17.00
C THR A 245 -6.37 -22.02 -18.12
N ILE A 246 -5.70 -21.28 -19.02
CA ILE A 246 -4.93 -21.86 -20.11
C ILE A 246 -3.77 -22.70 -19.56
N LEU A 247 -2.98 -22.16 -18.63
CA LEU A 247 -1.85 -22.88 -18.05
C LEU A 247 -2.31 -24.14 -17.31
N LEU A 248 -3.40 -24.05 -16.56
CA LEU A 248 -3.96 -25.19 -15.82
C LEU A 248 -4.49 -26.27 -16.78
N TYR A 249 -5.16 -25.87 -17.88
CA TYR A 249 -5.62 -26.80 -18.92
C TYR A 249 -4.43 -27.49 -19.62
N VAL A 250 -3.39 -26.73 -19.98
CA VAL A 250 -2.18 -27.30 -20.61
C VAL A 250 -1.48 -28.30 -19.67
N TYR A 251 -1.48 -27.97 -18.37
CA TYR A 251 -0.88 -28.85 -17.33
C TYR A 251 -1.71 -30.11 -17.10
N LYS A 252 -3.03 -29.98 -16.94
CA LYS A 252 -3.91 -31.12 -16.59
C LYS A 252 -4.37 -31.93 -17.82
N ARG A 253 -4.44 -31.30 -18.99
CA ARG A 253 -5.00 -31.87 -20.23
C ARG A 253 -6.38 -32.52 -20.06
N SER A 254 -7.14 -32.02 -19.09
CA SER A 254 -8.49 -32.49 -18.74
C SER A 254 -9.39 -31.30 -18.41
N LEU A 255 -10.40 -31.06 -19.22
CA LEU A 255 -11.35 -29.97 -19.03
C LEU A 255 -12.13 -30.09 -17.70
N PRO A 256 -12.63 -31.28 -17.30
CA PRO A 256 -13.35 -31.45 -16.04
C PRO A 256 -12.46 -31.12 -14.82
N LEU A 257 -11.21 -31.60 -14.79
CA LEU A 257 -10.29 -31.32 -13.68
C LEU A 257 -9.92 -29.85 -13.61
N THR A 258 -9.71 -29.20 -14.76
CA THR A 258 -9.46 -27.76 -14.84
C THR A 258 -10.64 -26.96 -14.30
N ALA A 259 -11.86 -27.30 -14.75
CA ALA A 259 -13.09 -26.61 -14.32
C ALA A 259 -13.32 -26.75 -12.80
N LEU A 260 -13.18 -27.96 -12.25
CA LEU A 260 -13.35 -28.20 -10.81
C LEU A 260 -12.31 -27.46 -9.96
N ALA A 261 -11.05 -27.44 -10.40
CA ALA A 261 -10.00 -26.69 -9.73
C ALA A 261 -10.28 -25.17 -9.73
N LEU A 262 -10.75 -24.62 -10.86
CA LEU A 262 -11.11 -23.21 -10.97
C LEU A 262 -12.32 -22.85 -10.12
N VAL A 263 -13.37 -23.71 -10.11
CA VAL A 263 -14.54 -23.51 -9.24
C VAL A 263 -14.14 -23.48 -7.78
N ALA A 264 -13.31 -24.45 -7.34
CA ALA A 264 -12.83 -24.51 -5.97
C ALA A 264 -11.98 -23.28 -5.59
N ALA A 265 -11.21 -22.72 -6.53
CA ALA A 265 -10.39 -21.53 -6.32
C ALA A 265 -11.17 -20.22 -6.36
N LEU A 266 -12.25 -20.13 -7.17
CA LEU A 266 -13.10 -18.94 -7.24
C LEU A 266 -14.09 -18.85 -6.09
N MET A 267 -14.52 -19.98 -5.55
CA MET A 267 -15.55 -19.99 -4.51
C MET A 267 -15.15 -19.20 -3.25
N PRO A 268 -13.93 -19.33 -2.69
CA PRO A 268 -13.53 -18.51 -1.54
C PRO A 268 -13.48 -17.01 -1.86
N VAL A 269 -13.20 -16.63 -3.12
CA VAL A 269 -13.27 -15.24 -3.58
C VAL A 269 -14.70 -14.72 -3.50
N VAL A 270 -15.65 -15.48 -4.05
CA VAL A 270 -17.07 -15.11 -4.02
C VAL A 270 -17.58 -15.03 -2.59
N TRP A 271 -17.20 -16.00 -1.76
CA TRP A 271 -17.61 -16.04 -0.35
C TRP A 271 -17.02 -14.87 0.44
N LEU A 272 -15.77 -14.52 0.19
CA LEU A 272 -15.15 -13.35 0.81
C LEU A 272 -15.92 -12.08 0.43
N LEU A 273 -16.12 -11.83 -0.87
CA LEU A 273 -16.84 -10.64 -1.34
C LEU A 273 -18.25 -10.54 -0.77
N GLY A 274 -18.91 -11.69 -0.53
CA GLY A 274 -20.23 -11.74 0.12
C GLY A 274 -20.19 -11.51 1.63
N LEU A 275 -19.11 -11.89 2.30
CA LEU A 275 -18.96 -11.69 3.73
C LEU A 275 -18.57 -10.24 4.09
N LEU A 276 -17.86 -9.53 3.22
CA LEU A 276 -17.42 -8.15 3.48
C LEU A 276 -18.58 -7.22 3.90
N PRO A 277 -19.71 -7.13 3.16
CA PRO A 277 -20.84 -6.29 3.56
C PRO A 277 -21.47 -6.70 4.89
N ILE A 278 -21.52 -8.00 5.18
CA ILE A 278 -22.09 -8.55 6.44
C ILE A 278 -21.22 -8.13 7.64
N LEU A 279 -19.89 -8.07 7.43
CA LEU A 279 -18.93 -7.67 8.44
C LEU A 279 -18.76 -6.14 8.55
N GLY A 280 -19.43 -5.37 7.67
CA GLY A 280 -19.34 -3.92 7.65
C GLY A 280 -18.12 -3.37 6.90
N TYR A 281 -17.42 -4.20 6.13
CA TYR A 281 -16.28 -3.80 5.30
C TYR A 281 -16.70 -3.44 3.87
N GLY A 282 -16.00 -2.46 3.29
CA GLY A 282 -16.08 -2.12 1.86
C GLY A 282 -14.85 -2.58 1.10
N ILE A 283 -14.80 -2.25 -0.18
CA ILE A 283 -13.58 -2.39 -1.00
C ILE A 283 -12.84 -1.05 -0.99
N ASP A 284 -11.61 -1.06 -0.55
CA ASP A 284 -10.64 0.02 -0.64
C ASP A 284 -9.59 -0.27 -1.74
N PRO A 285 -8.73 0.70 -2.12
CA PRO A 285 -7.73 0.51 -3.16
C PRO A 285 -6.71 -0.61 -2.90
N MET A 286 -6.48 -1.01 -1.64
CA MET A 286 -5.56 -2.10 -1.32
C MET A 286 -6.29 -3.44 -1.22
N SER A 287 -7.48 -3.48 -0.62
CA SER A 287 -8.26 -4.70 -0.47
C SER A 287 -8.80 -5.25 -1.80
N ILE A 288 -8.84 -4.43 -2.87
CA ILE A 288 -9.20 -4.89 -4.23
C ILE A 288 -8.21 -5.95 -4.77
N LEU A 289 -7.00 -6.04 -4.21
CA LEU A 289 -5.98 -7.02 -4.59
C LEU A 289 -6.21 -8.39 -3.92
N VAL A 290 -6.94 -8.42 -2.80
CA VAL A 290 -7.17 -9.63 -2.00
C VAL A 290 -7.88 -10.75 -2.78
N PRO A 291 -8.96 -10.50 -3.53
CA PRO A 291 -9.61 -11.51 -4.39
C PRO A 291 -8.63 -12.22 -5.30
N PHE A 292 -7.68 -11.49 -5.86
CA PHE A 292 -6.66 -12.03 -6.75
C PHE A 292 -5.67 -12.96 -6.04
N LEU A 293 -5.17 -12.54 -4.88
CA LEU A 293 -4.28 -13.36 -4.04
C LEU A 293 -4.96 -14.64 -3.61
N ILE A 294 -6.21 -14.55 -3.13
CA ILE A 294 -7.02 -15.70 -2.71
C ILE A 294 -7.25 -16.66 -3.88
N PHE A 295 -7.60 -16.16 -5.05
CA PHE A 295 -7.75 -16.98 -6.25
C PHE A 295 -6.46 -17.73 -6.57
N SER A 296 -5.32 -17.05 -6.59
CA SER A 296 -4.03 -17.63 -6.93
C SER A 296 -3.59 -18.72 -5.93
N ILE A 297 -3.75 -18.47 -4.62
CA ILE A 297 -3.48 -19.46 -3.57
C ILE A 297 -4.47 -20.64 -3.69
N GLY A 298 -5.76 -20.35 -3.97
CA GLY A 298 -6.79 -21.36 -4.18
C GLY A 298 -6.45 -22.31 -5.32
N VAL A 299 -5.95 -21.78 -6.45
CA VAL A 299 -5.48 -22.59 -7.59
C VAL A 299 -4.32 -23.49 -7.19
N SER A 300 -3.34 -22.99 -6.41
CA SER A 300 -2.21 -23.77 -5.93
C SER A 300 -2.68 -25.03 -5.16
N HIS A 301 -3.55 -24.83 -4.18
CA HIS A 301 -4.10 -25.94 -3.39
C HIS A 301 -5.00 -26.88 -4.19
N ALA A 302 -5.78 -26.36 -5.14
CA ALA A 302 -6.61 -27.17 -6.00
C ALA A 302 -5.77 -28.03 -6.96
N VAL A 303 -4.66 -27.51 -7.47
CA VAL A 303 -3.72 -28.28 -8.31
C VAL A 303 -3.13 -29.45 -7.54
N GLN A 304 -2.73 -29.26 -6.31
CA GLN A 304 -2.18 -30.34 -5.46
C GLN A 304 -3.23 -31.42 -5.21
N MET A 305 -4.47 -31.05 -4.87
CA MET A 305 -5.57 -32.01 -4.62
C MET A 305 -5.90 -32.82 -5.89
N THR A 306 -6.01 -32.14 -7.03
CA THR A 306 -6.29 -32.82 -8.31
C THR A 306 -5.11 -33.67 -8.80
N ASN A 307 -3.86 -33.34 -8.43
CA ASN A 307 -2.69 -34.20 -8.73
C ASN A 307 -2.76 -35.51 -7.96
N VAL A 308 -3.00 -35.44 -6.64
CA VAL A 308 -3.10 -36.65 -5.84
C VAL A 308 -4.26 -37.52 -6.28
N TRP A 309 -5.44 -36.92 -6.58
CA TRP A 309 -6.56 -37.66 -7.14
C TRP A 309 -6.19 -38.35 -8.46
N THR A 310 -5.45 -37.70 -9.34
CA THR A 310 -4.98 -38.30 -10.60
C THR A 310 -4.02 -39.44 -10.36
N GLN A 311 -3.07 -39.31 -9.39
CA GLN A 311 -2.15 -40.39 -9.01
C GLN A 311 -2.91 -41.61 -8.47
N GLU A 312 -3.91 -41.39 -7.59
CA GLU A 312 -4.73 -42.48 -7.03
C GLU A 312 -5.54 -43.24 -8.10
N THR A 313 -6.10 -42.49 -9.08
CA THR A 313 -6.82 -43.11 -10.22
C THR A 313 -5.90 -43.90 -11.13
N GLN A 314 -4.62 -43.47 -11.29
CA GLN A 314 -3.61 -44.23 -12.04
C GLN A 314 -3.16 -45.50 -11.30
N LEU A 315 -3.28 -45.53 -9.96
CA LEU A 315 -3.08 -46.74 -9.16
C LEU A 315 -4.26 -47.71 -9.23
N GLY A 316 -5.33 -47.41 -10.00
CA GLY A 316 -6.46 -48.27 -10.23
C GLY A 316 -7.66 -48.06 -9.29
N HIS A 317 -7.62 -47.05 -8.43
CA HIS A 317 -8.75 -46.70 -7.56
C HIS A 317 -9.86 -46.01 -8.35
N ASP A 318 -11.10 -46.31 -7.98
CA ASP A 318 -12.26 -45.58 -8.51
C ASP A 318 -12.29 -44.11 -8.07
N GLY A 319 -13.03 -43.26 -8.74
CA GLY A 319 -13.01 -41.81 -8.51
C GLY A 319 -13.37 -41.40 -7.08
N GLN A 320 -14.25 -42.21 -6.42
CA GLN A 320 -14.64 -41.92 -5.02
C GLN A 320 -13.52 -42.28 -4.05
N THR A 321 -12.90 -43.45 -4.18
CA THR A 321 -11.80 -43.92 -3.37
C THR A 321 -10.58 -43.01 -3.58
N ALA A 322 -10.28 -42.63 -4.82
CA ALA A 322 -9.22 -41.69 -5.16
C ALA A 322 -9.43 -40.30 -4.49
N ALA A 323 -10.67 -39.80 -4.44
CA ALA A 323 -10.99 -38.55 -3.78
C ALA A 323 -10.84 -38.63 -2.25
N LEU A 324 -11.23 -39.76 -1.65
CA LEU A 324 -11.04 -40.00 -0.23
C LEU A 324 -9.55 -40.08 0.14
N ASN A 325 -8.76 -40.84 -0.63
CA ASN A 325 -7.33 -40.97 -0.41
C ASN A 325 -6.61 -39.60 -0.57
N ALA A 326 -7.00 -38.83 -1.60
CA ALA A 326 -6.48 -37.47 -1.79
C ALA A 326 -6.80 -36.56 -0.60
N PHE A 327 -8.03 -36.64 -0.07
CA PHE A 327 -8.43 -35.92 1.13
C PHE A 327 -7.56 -36.32 2.33
N LEU A 328 -7.45 -37.62 2.64
CA LEU A 328 -6.68 -38.10 3.79
C LEU A 328 -5.20 -37.69 3.72
N LYS A 329 -4.60 -37.76 2.52
CA LYS A 329 -3.17 -37.39 2.32
C LYS A 329 -2.91 -35.88 2.41
N LEU A 330 -3.88 -35.03 2.04
CA LEU A 330 -3.66 -33.58 1.90
C LEU A 330 -4.41 -32.73 2.92
N PHE A 331 -5.33 -33.30 3.70
CA PHE A 331 -6.12 -32.48 4.64
C PHE A 331 -5.26 -31.84 5.71
N ILE A 332 -4.41 -32.63 6.40
CA ILE A 332 -3.57 -32.11 7.49
C ILE A 332 -2.49 -31.15 6.94
N PRO A 333 -1.57 -31.55 6.05
CA PRO A 333 -0.50 -30.68 5.60
C PRO A 333 -1.04 -29.44 4.88
N GLY A 334 -2.09 -29.59 4.09
CA GLY A 334 -2.70 -28.47 3.38
C GLY A 334 -3.50 -27.52 4.27
N SER A 335 -4.13 -28.01 5.34
CA SER A 335 -4.77 -27.13 6.34
C SER A 335 -3.76 -26.36 7.16
N VAL A 336 -2.65 -27.00 7.54
CA VAL A 336 -1.54 -26.34 8.24
C VAL A 336 -0.96 -25.23 7.37
N ALA A 337 -0.70 -25.50 6.09
CA ALA A 337 -0.20 -24.51 5.15
C ALA A 337 -1.18 -23.31 5.03
N LEU A 338 -2.49 -23.56 4.86
CA LEU A 338 -3.50 -22.50 4.83
C LEU A 338 -3.60 -21.71 6.16
N ILE A 339 -3.44 -22.39 7.31
CA ILE A 339 -3.41 -21.70 8.60
C ILE A 339 -2.14 -20.85 8.72
N CYS A 340 -0.98 -21.30 8.25
CA CYS A 340 0.23 -20.49 8.18
C CYS A 340 -0.01 -19.21 7.35
N ASN A 341 -0.63 -19.35 6.18
CA ASN A 341 -0.97 -18.21 5.32
C ASN A 341 -1.92 -17.26 6.01
N ALA A 342 -3.00 -17.77 6.61
CA ALA A 342 -3.98 -16.95 7.33
C ALA A 342 -3.34 -16.21 8.52
N LEU A 343 -2.47 -16.87 9.29
CA LEU A 343 -1.72 -16.23 10.38
C LEU A 343 -0.73 -15.19 9.84
N GLY A 344 -0.04 -15.48 8.73
CA GLY A 344 0.85 -14.53 8.08
C GLY A 344 0.12 -13.24 7.69
N PHE A 345 -1.10 -13.36 7.18
CA PHE A 345 -1.94 -12.19 6.87
C PHE A 345 -2.48 -11.51 8.13
N LEU A 346 -2.84 -12.30 9.16
CA LEU A 346 -3.36 -11.75 10.41
C LEU A 346 -2.32 -10.88 11.14
N VAL A 347 -1.04 -11.20 11.03
CA VAL A 347 0.04 -10.40 11.64
C VAL A 347 0.07 -8.97 11.09
N ILE A 348 -0.35 -8.76 9.85
CA ILE A 348 -0.45 -7.44 9.23
C ILE A 348 -1.38 -6.50 10.02
N MET A 349 -2.34 -7.04 10.79
CA MET A 349 -3.24 -6.24 11.64
C MET A 349 -2.53 -5.41 12.72
N HIS A 350 -1.29 -5.73 13.07
CA HIS A 350 -0.50 -4.94 14.03
C HIS A 350 -0.11 -3.56 13.50
N ILE A 351 -0.20 -3.36 12.19
CA ILE A 351 0.05 -2.07 11.56
C ILE A 351 -1.13 -1.15 11.87
N LYS A 352 -0.86 -0.01 12.52
CA LYS A 352 -1.86 0.94 12.99
C LYS A 352 -2.38 1.87 11.88
N ILE A 353 -2.70 1.30 10.73
CA ILE A 353 -3.30 1.97 9.58
C ILE A 353 -4.49 1.12 9.13
N ASP A 354 -5.69 1.67 9.16
CA ASP A 354 -6.93 0.88 9.02
C ASP A 354 -7.03 0.14 7.68
N VAL A 355 -6.62 0.75 6.57
CA VAL A 355 -6.61 0.08 5.25
C VAL A 355 -5.73 -1.17 5.25
N VAL A 356 -4.61 -1.17 5.98
CA VAL A 356 -3.69 -2.30 6.08
C VAL A 356 -4.24 -3.37 7.03
N ARG A 357 -4.88 -2.95 8.12
CA ARG A 357 -5.59 -3.88 9.05
C ARG A 357 -6.71 -4.61 8.34
N GLU A 358 -7.54 -3.89 7.57
CA GLU A 358 -8.62 -4.49 6.78
C GLU A 358 -8.07 -5.44 5.71
N LEU A 359 -6.96 -5.10 5.05
CA LEU A 359 -6.26 -6.01 4.14
C LEU A 359 -5.86 -7.32 4.83
N GLY A 360 -5.25 -7.24 6.02
CA GLY A 360 -4.85 -8.41 6.81
C GLY A 360 -6.04 -9.29 7.21
N ILE A 361 -7.12 -8.69 7.70
CA ILE A 361 -8.35 -9.39 8.09
C ILE A 361 -9.00 -10.07 6.87
N THR A 362 -9.19 -9.34 5.79
CA THR A 362 -9.88 -9.83 4.59
C THR A 362 -9.08 -10.93 3.90
N ALA A 363 -7.76 -10.78 3.80
CA ALA A 363 -6.90 -11.80 3.23
C ALA A 363 -6.87 -13.07 4.11
N SER A 364 -6.74 -12.92 5.43
CA SER A 364 -6.78 -14.03 6.38
C SER A 364 -8.11 -14.79 6.32
N LEU A 365 -9.24 -14.06 6.30
CA LEU A 365 -10.57 -14.65 6.18
C LEU A 365 -10.72 -15.42 4.86
N GLY A 366 -10.31 -14.82 3.74
CA GLY A 366 -10.37 -15.46 2.44
C GLY A 366 -9.57 -16.76 2.36
N VAL A 367 -8.37 -16.78 2.95
CA VAL A 367 -7.55 -18.01 3.04
C VAL A 367 -8.19 -19.04 3.97
N ALA A 368 -8.75 -18.64 5.10
CA ALA A 368 -9.47 -19.56 5.99
C ALA A 368 -10.65 -20.24 5.29
N LEU A 369 -11.40 -19.52 4.43
CA LEU A 369 -12.47 -20.08 3.62
C LEU A 369 -11.99 -21.16 2.64
N MET A 370 -10.71 -21.13 2.22
CA MET A 370 -10.16 -22.16 1.33
C MET A 370 -10.07 -23.53 2.02
N ILE A 371 -10.01 -23.59 3.36
CA ILE A 371 -10.07 -24.85 4.06
C ILE A 371 -11.39 -25.57 3.75
N LEU A 372 -12.49 -24.82 3.69
CA LEU A 372 -13.80 -25.37 3.31
C LEU A 372 -13.88 -25.72 1.82
N THR A 373 -13.44 -24.82 0.94
CA THR A 373 -13.62 -24.99 -0.52
C THR A 373 -12.61 -25.95 -1.12
N ASN A 374 -11.32 -25.84 -0.80
CA ASN A 374 -10.28 -26.68 -1.40
C ASN A 374 -10.07 -28.01 -0.67
N LYS A 375 -10.34 -28.08 0.65
CA LYS A 375 -10.11 -29.32 1.41
C LYS A 375 -11.39 -30.15 1.62
N ILE A 376 -12.57 -29.55 1.53
CA ILE A 376 -13.85 -30.28 1.68
C ILE A 376 -14.62 -30.33 0.35
N LEU A 377 -14.95 -29.18 -0.25
CA LEU A 377 -15.77 -29.16 -1.46
C LEU A 377 -15.08 -29.82 -2.65
N LEU A 378 -13.80 -29.53 -2.90
CA LEU A 378 -13.09 -30.08 -4.07
C LEU A 378 -13.01 -31.62 -4.06
N PRO A 379 -12.64 -32.32 -2.95
CA PRO A 379 -12.74 -33.79 -2.88
C PRO A 379 -14.16 -34.30 -3.13
N VAL A 380 -15.17 -33.64 -2.58
CA VAL A 380 -16.59 -34.01 -2.83
C VAL A 380 -16.93 -33.90 -4.33
N MET A 381 -16.52 -32.83 -5.01
CA MET A 381 -16.74 -32.69 -6.46
C MET A 381 -15.95 -33.75 -7.26
N LEU A 382 -14.70 -34.03 -6.90
CA LEU A 382 -13.86 -35.04 -7.56
C LEU A 382 -14.43 -36.45 -7.42
N SER A 383 -15.13 -36.75 -6.31
CA SER A 383 -15.76 -38.07 -6.11
C SER A 383 -16.88 -38.41 -7.11
N TYR A 384 -17.39 -37.44 -7.85
CA TYR A 384 -18.40 -37.64 -8.91
C TYR A 384 -17.76 -37.81 -10.29
N LEU A 385 -16.46 -37.59 -10.46
CA LEU A 385 -15.79 -37.83 -11.73
C LEU A 385 -15.60 -39.32 -11.96
N PRO A 386 -15.98 -39.84 -13.15
CA PRO A 386 -15.66 -41.21 -13.50
C PRO A 386 -14.14 -41.37 -13.65
N ALA A 387 -13.54 -42.30 -12.86
CA ALA A 387 -12.20 -42.71 -13.12
C ALA A 387 -12.26 -43.77 -14.22
N THR A 388 -11.63 -43.54 -15.35
CA THR A 388 -11.29 -44.61 -16.31
C THR A 388 -10.00 -45.25 -15.81
N PRO A 389 -10.02 -46.53 -15.34
CA PRO A 389 -8.79 -47.22 -15.02
C PRO A 389 -7.95 -47.34 -16.30
N GLY A 390 -6.96 -46.51 -16.44
CA GLY A 390 -5.95 -46.68 -17.47
C GLY A 390 -5.04 -47.86 -17.11
N PRO A 391 -4.39 -48.51 -18.09
CA PRO A 391 -3.37 -49.51 -17.76
C PRO A 391 -2.34 -48.84 -16.86
N VAL A 392 -1.97 -49.54 -15.79
CA VAL A 392 -0.92 -49.16 -14.86
C VAL A 392 0.41 -49.16 -15.63
N GLN A 393 0.62 -48.12 -16.42
CA GLN A 393 1.93 -47.80 -16.94
C GLN A 393 2.46 -46.67 -16.06
N PRO A 394 3.66 -46.86 -15.46
CA PRO A 394 4.36 -45.75 -14.87
C PRO A 394 4.55 -44.70 -15.97
N VAL A 395 3.76 -43.64 -15.93
CA VAL A 395 3.98 -42.48 -16.80
C VAL A 395 5.40 -42.03 -16.47
N ALA A 396 6.33 -42.30 -17.37
CA ALA A 396 7.68 -41.76 -17.25
C ALA A 396 7.53 -40.24 -17.12
N ASP A 397 7.78 -39.73 -15.91
CA ASP A 397 7.72 -38.31 -15.69
C ASP A 397 8.76 -37.67 -16.63
N ARG A 398 8.34 -36.85 -17.55
CA ARG A 398 9.21 -36.15 -18.50
C ARG A 398 10.31 -35.37 -17.78
N PHE A 399 10.10 -35.02 -16.52
CA PHE A 399 11.03 -34.32 -15.67
C PHE A 399 11.87 -35.24 -14.77
N ASP A 400 11.69 -36.56 -14.81
CA ASP A 400 12.40 -37.53 -14.00
C ASP A 400 13.94 -37.36 -14.02
N PRO A 401 14.60 -37.15 -15.20
CA PRO A 401 16.03 -36.86 -15.25
C PRO A 401 16.41 -35.57 -14.51
N VAL A 402 15.53 -34.56 -14.56
CA VAL A 402 15.74 -33.27 -13.90
C VAL A 402 15.63 -33.45 -12.38
N TRP A 403 14.60 -34.19 -11.92
CA TRP A 403 14.41 -34.46 -10.48
C TRP A 403 15.55 -35.26 -9.90
N ARG A 404 16.06 -36.24 -10.64
CA ARG A 404 17.27 -36.99 -10.24
C ARG A 404 18.52 -36.12 -10.12
N ALA A 405 18.71 -35.19 -11.05
CA ALA A 405 19.81 -34.23 -10.99
C ALA A 405 19.67 -33.28 -9.78
N ILE A 406 18.46 -32.76 -9.55
CA ILE A 406 18.18 -31.87 -8.43
C ILE A 406 18.29 -32.60 -7.08
N SER A 407 17.91 -33.90 -7.01
CA SER A 407 18.01 -34.66 -5.77
C SER A 407 19.45 -34.79 -5.23
N ALA A 408 20.47 -34.57 -6.08
CA ALA A 408 21.85 -34.50 -5.65
C ALA A 408 22.14 -33.40 -4.61
N PHE A 409 21.33 -32.31 -4.57
CA PHE A 409 21.47 -31.27 -3.55
C PHE A 409 21.14 -31.74 -2.12
N ALA A 410 20.55 -32.92 -1.96
CA ALA A 410 20.44 -33.61 -0.67
C ALA A 410 21.70 -34.36 -0.24
N GLU A 411 22.73 -34.44 -1.10
CA GLU A 411 24.04 -34.99 -0.74
C GLU A 411 24.97 -33.89 -0.19
N PRO A 412 25.80 -34.17 0.84
CA PRO A 412 26.64 -33.16 1.49
C PRO A 412 27.55 -32.40 0.53
N ARG A 413 28.03 -33.04 -0.54
CA ARG A 413 28.93 -32.38 -1.54
C ARG A 413 28.25 -31.25 -2.29
N PHE A 414 27.05 -31.49 -2.80
CA PHE A 414 26.28 -30.46 -3.54
C PHE A 414 25.54 -29.53 -2.60
N ALA A 415 25.15 -30.01 -1.41
CA ALA A 415 24.55 -29.19 -0.37
C ALA A 415 25.46 -28.04 0.07
N VAL A 416 26.79 -28.29 0.21
CA VAL A 416 27.77 -27.22 0.51
C VAL A 416 27.72 -26.14 -0.58
N VAL A 417 27.68 -26.51 -1.85
CA VAL A 417 27.63 -25.53 -2.95
C VAL A 417 26.34 -24.70 -2.87
N ALA A 418 25.20 -25.36 -2.66
CA ALA A 418 23.92 -24.61 -2.52
C ALA A 418 23.93 -23.65 -1.33
N LEU A 419 24.48 -24.08 -0.18
CA LEU A 419 24.58 -23.22 1.00
C LEU A 419 25.59 -22.09 0.85
N LEU A 420 26.72 -22.31 0.14
CA LEU A 420 27.66 -21.23 -0.19
C LEU A 420 27.01 -20.19 -1.10
N VAL A 421 26.26 -20.63 -2.13
CA VAL A 421 25.51 -19.72 -3.01
C VAL A 421 24.44 -18.96 -2.21
N ALA A 422 23.69 -19.65 -1.35
CA ALA A 422 22.69 -19.01 -0.49
C ALA A 422 23.33 -17.98 0.47
N THR A 423 24.51 -18.31 1.05
CA THR A 423 25.25 -17.39 1.93
C THR A 423 25.81 -16.19 1.13
N LEU A 424 26.25 -16.39 -0.09
CA LEU A 424 26.68 -15.30 -0.97
C LEU A 424 25.50 -14.36 -1.26
N PHE A 425 24.34 -14.91 -1.64
CA PHE A 425 23.13 -14.12 -1.85
C PHE A 425 22.66 -13.42 -0.56
N LEU A 426 22.78 -14.07 0.59
CA LEU A 426 22.51 -13.47 1.89
C LEU A 426 23.44 -12.27 2.16
N GLY A 427 24.73 -12.41 1.88
CA GLY A 427 25.71 -11.33 2.06
C GLY A 427 25.44 -10.14 1.14
N ILE A 428 25.28 -10.38 -0.16
CA ILE A 428 24.97 -9.34 -1.14
C ILE A 428 23.60 -8.71 -0.86
N GLY A 429 22.59 -9.55 -0.57
CA GLY A 429 21.25 -9.09 -0.23
C GLY A 429 21.23 -8.21 1.02
N SER A 430 21.88 -8.65 2.10
CA SER A 430 21.97 -7.87 3.34
C SER A 430 22.74 -6.56 3.16
N TRP A 431 23.80 -6.56 2.33
CA TRP A 431 24.52 -5.34 2.00
C TRP A 431 23.63 -4.35 1.25
N LYS A 432 22.92 -4.81 0.23
CA LYS A 432 22.05 -3.96 -0.59
C LYS A 432 20.76 -3.54 0.12
N ALA A 433 20.20 -4.38 0.97
CA ALA A 433 19.02 -4.08 1.77
C ALA A 433 19.22 -2.88 2.74
N ARG A 434 20.49 -2.56 3.10
CA ARG A 434 20.80 -1.37 3.92
C ARG A 434 20.49 -0.05 3.21
N ASP A 435 20.42 -0.06 1.89
CA ASP A 435 20.07 1.12 1.08
C ASP A 435 18.54 1.33 1.00
N LEU A 436 17.73 0.42 1.55
CA LEU A 436 16.28 0.55 1.58
C LEU A 436 15.89 1.79 2.42
N LYS A 437 15.04 2.61 1.85
CA LYS A 437 14.56 3.85 2.47
C LYS A 437 13.06 3.76 2.69
N THR A 438 12.60 4.35 3.80
CA THR A 438 11.17 4.42 4.10
C THR A 438 10.53 5.61 3.42
N GLY A 439 9.27 5.43 3.05
CA GLY A 439 8.47 6.41 2.35
C GLY A 439 8.60 6.32 0.84
N ASP A 440 7.94 7.23 0.16
CA ASP A 440 8.03 7.31 -1.30
C ASP A 440 9.35 7.95 -1.73
N LEU A 441 9.91 7.45 -2.84
CA LEU A 441 11.14 7.95 -3.43
C LEU A 441 10.89 8.67 -4.77
N GLY A 442 9.65 8.63 -5.27
CA GLY A 442 9.19 9.34 -6.46
C GLY A 442 8.98 10.84 -6.22
N LYS A 443 8.71 11.58 -7.30
CA LYS A 443 8.42 13.02 -7.25
C LYS A 443 6.92 13.36 -7.29
N GLY A 444 6.07 12.36 -7.31
CA GLY A 444 4.61 12.49 -7.38
C GLY A 444 3.92 11.69 -6.31
N ILE A 445 2.59 11.64 -6.32
CA ILE A 445 1.88 10.78 -5.36
C ILE A 445 2.26 9.31 -5.60
N PRO A 446 2.51 8.56 -4.49
CA PRO A 446 3.09 7.22 -4.56
C PRO A 446 2.19 6.16 -5.21
N GLU A 447 0.90 6.44 -5.33
CA GLU A 447 -0.10 5.53 -5.89
C GLU A 447 -0.11 5.52 -7.42
N LEU A 448 0.41 6.57 -8.07
CA LEU A 448 0.42 6.74 -9.52
C LEU A 448 1.84 6.74 -10.09
N HIS A 449 2.00 6.34 -11.34
CA HIS A 449 3.29 6.42 -12.05
C HIS A 449 3.78 7.86 -12.18
N ASP A 450 5.11 8.03 -12.25
CA ASP A 450 5.75 9.35 -12.34
C ASP A 450 5.33 10.12 -13.60
N ASP A 451 5.01 9.42 -14.69
CA ASP A 451 4.51 9.95 -15.96
C ASP A 451 2.97 10.10 -16.02
N SER A 452 2.27 9.80 -14.94
CA SER A 452 0.82 10.00 -14.85
C SER A 452 0.44 11.47 -15.05
N ARG A 453 -0.78 11.73 -15.51
CA ARG A 453 -1.26 13.09 -15.70
C ARG A 453 -1.19 13.91 -14.42
N TYR A 454 -1.63 13.33 -13.29
CA TYR A 454 -1.57 13.99 -11.99
C TYR A 454 -0.14 14.39 -11.60
N ASN A 455 0.82 13.48 -11.73
CA ASN A 455 2.21 13.74 -11.33
C ASN A 455 2.89 14.78 -12.24
N ARG A 456 2.57 14.79 -13.53
CA ARG A 456 3.01 15.86 -14.45
C ARG A 456 2.41 17.21 -14.07
N ASP A 457 1.13 17.27 -13.71
CA ASP A 457 0.47 18.47 -13.25
C ASP A 457 1.10 18.98 -11.93
N ASN A 458 1.39 18.08 -11.02
CA ASN A 458 2.07 18.40 -9.75
C ASN A 458 3.44 19.04 -10.00
N LEU A 459 4.26 18.44 -10.85
CA LEU A 459 5.58 18.99 -11.21
C LEU A 459 5.44 20.39 -11.85
N ALA A 460 4.48 20.57 -12.77
CA ALA A 460 4.27 21.85 -13.43
C ALA A 460 3.88 22.96 -12.44
N ILE A 461 3.10 22.63 -11.40
CA ILE A 461 2.72 23.59 -10.36
C ILE A 461 3.89 23.88 -9.43
N VAL A 462 4.59 22.87 -8.93
CA VAL A 462 5.73 23.03 -8.02
C VAL A 462 6.87 23.82 -8.66
N ASP A 463 7.16 23.58 -9.94
CA ASP A 463 8.21 24.30 -10.66
C ASP A 463 7.85 25.77 -10.95
N SER A 464 6.55 26.09 -10.99
CA SER A 464 6.06 27.43 -11.42
C SER A 464 5.71 28.33 -10.24
N PHE A 465 5.28 27.75 -9.12
CA PHE A 465 4.80 28.49 -7.96
C PHE A 465 5.69 28.19 -6.74
N SER A 466 5.69 29.11 -5.79
CA SER A 466 6.40 28.95 -4.50
C SER A 466 5.55 28.25 -3.44
N ILE A 467 4.34 27.84 -3.79
CA ILE A 467 3.41 27.06 -2.97
C ILE A 467 2.97 25.84 -3.75
N GLY A 468 2.75 24.74 -3.03
CA GLY A 468 2.24 23.48 -3.59
C GLY A 468 1.26 22.84 -2.62
N VAL A 469 0.94 21.59 -2.87
CA VAL A 469 0.17 20.75 -1.92
C VAL A 469 1.05 20.13 -0.85
N ASP A 470 2.37 20.12 -1.04
CA ASP A 470 3.34 19.50 -0.13
C ASP A 470 3.66 20.47 1.01
N VAL A 471 2.81 20.42 2.04
CA VAL A 471 2.87 21.31 3.20
C VAL A 471 3.00 20.48 4.47
N LEU A 472 3.99 20.82 5.29
CA LEU A 472 4.06 20.41 6.69
C LEU A 472 3.51 21.54 7.56
N SER A 473 2.47 21.27 8.31
CA SER A 473 1.91 22.19 9.29
C SER A 473 2.52 21.92 10.66
N VAL A 474 3.05 22.96 11.27
CA VAL A 474 3.51 22.95 12.66
C VAL A 474 2.64 23.89 13.47
N ILE A 475 1.93 23.35 14.46
CA ILE A 475 1.10 24.12 15.39
C ILE A 475 1.98 24.55 16.58
N VAL A 476 2.02 25.85 16.79
CA VAL A 476 2.61 26.42 18.01
C VAL A 476 1.47 26.64 18.98
N GLN A 477 1.34 25.73 19.94
CA GLN A 477 0.35 25.83 21.01
C GLN A 477 0.93 26.63 22.17
N THR A 478 0.11 27.57 22.69
CA THR A 478 0.48 28.32 23.90
C THR A 478 -0.45 27.95 25.06
N LYS A 479 0.10 27.90 26.28
CA LYS A 479 -0.62 27.54 27.50
C LYS A 479 -0.49 28.66 28.51
N ASP A 480 -1.58 29.03 29.13
CA ASP A 480 -1.65 30.03 30.21
C ASP A 480 -1.11 31.43 29.84
N VAL A 481 -1.18 31.78 28.53
CA VAL A 481 -0.80 33.09 28.00
C VAL A 481 -1.97 33.71 27.28
N GLN A 482 -2.47 34.83 27.80
CA GLN A 482 -3.49 35.61 27.09
C GLN A 482 -2.86 36.47 26.01
N GLY A 483 -3.47 36.47 24.80
CA GLY A 483 -2.96 37.30 23.69
C GLY A 483 -1.58 36.91 23.18
N ALA A 484 -1.27 35.61 23.11
CA ALA A 484 0.05 35.08 22.75
C ALA A 484 0.55 35.59 21.37
N CYS A 485 -0.34 35.91 20.45
CA CYS A 485 0.01 36.49 19.15
C CYS A 485 0.47 37.97 19.22
N THR A 486 0.36 38.62 20.37
CA THR A 486 0.88 39.97 20.63
C THR A 486 1.98 39.96 21.70
N ASP A 487 2.37 38.79 22.19
CA ASP A 487 3.52 38.64 23.07
C ASP A 487 4.83 38.55 22.25
N PHE A 488 5.77 39.48 22.53
CA PHE A 488 7.01 39.55 21.77
C PHE A 488 7.86 38.28 21.91
N ALA A 489 7.95 37.65 23.08
CA ALA A 489 8.84 36.51 23.31
C ALA A 489 8.33 35.27 22.54
N ILE A 490 6.99 35.11 22.49
CA ILE A 490 6.32 34.04 21.72
C ILE A 490 6.53 34.30 20.22
N MET A 491 6.22 35.48 19.76
CA MET A 491 6.35 35.86 18.34
C MET A 491 7.80 35.80 17.86
N ASP A 492 8.78 36.21 18.66
CA ASP A 492 10.21 36.08 18.36
C ASP A 492 10.65 34.61 18.28
N THR A 493 10.12 33.75 19.14
CA THR A 493 10.42 32.30 19.09
C THR A 493 9.88 31.67 17.81
N ILE A 494 8.67 32.04 17.38
CA ILE A 494 8.08 31.58 16.12
C ILE A 494 8.86 32.16 14.92
N ASP A 495 9.29 33.39 14.99
CA ASP A 495 10.12 34.04 13.96
C ASP A 495 11.47 33.36 13.76
N ARG A 496 12.12 32.99 14.87
CA ARG A 496 13.36 32.20 14.85
C ARG A 496 13.14 30.82 14.24
N PHE A 497 11.99 30.19 14.53
CA PHE A 497 11.61 28.94 13.90
C PHE A 497 11.38 29.10 12.38
N GLU A 498 10.63 30.15 11.96
CA GLU A 498 10.43 30.47 10.55
C GLU A 498 11.78 30.67 9.82
N PHE A 499 12.69 31.45 10.40
CA PHE A 499 14.03 31.67 9.84
C PHE A 499 14.85 30.38 9.78
N TYR A 500 14.84 29.58 10.86
CA TYR A 500 15.54 28.30 10.91
C TYR A 500 15.07 27.37 9.81
N MET A 501 13.74 27.18 9.68
CA MET A 501 13.16 26.27 8.68
C MET A 501 13.39 26.74 7.25
N ARG A 502 13.42 28.02 6.97
CA ARG A 502 13.75 28.57 5.63
C ARG A 502 15.14 28.14 5.14
N ASN A 503 16.07 27.85 6.05
CA ASN A 503 17.44 27.44 5.75
C ASN A 503 17.62 25.92 5.76
N VAL A 504 16.57 25.13 6.05
CA VAL A 504 16.62 23.67 6.01
C VAL A 504 16.56 23.19 4.56
N HIS A 505 17.47 22.28 4.20
CA HIS A 505 17.47 21.68 2.87
C HIS A 505 16.13 20.92 2.62
N GLY A 506 15.55 21.11 1.44
CA GLY A 506 14.26 20.51 1.08
C GLY A 506 13.05 21.41 1.38
N VAL A 507 13.23 22.51 2.14
CA VAL A 507 12.19 23.51 2.34
C VAL A 507 12.19 24.49 1.15
N GLN A 508 11.03 24.76 0.61
CA GLN A 508 10.81 25.71 -0.49
C GLN A 508 10.49 27.11 0.05
N SER A 509 9.54 27.19 0.96
CA SER A 509 9.15 28.44 1.63
C SER A 509 8.51 28.14 2.99
N VAL A 510 8.45 29.16 3.84
CA VAL A 510 7.79 29.10 5.15
C VAL A 510 6.87 30.30 5.29
N LEU A 511 5.67 30.07 5.82
CA LEU A 511 4.69 31.12 6.10
C LEU A 511 4.25 31.02 7.56
N ALA A 512 4.48 32.11 8.31
CA ALA A 512 4.09 32.19 9.71
C ALA A 512 3.58 33.59 10.05
N LEU A 513 2.85 33.72 11.14
CA LEU A 513 2.30 35.00 11.61
C LEU A 513 3.37 36.11 11.81
N PRO A 514 4.55 35.83 12.39
CA PRO A 514 5.60 36.85 12.54
C PRO A 514 6.06 37.45 11.23
N GLY A 515 6.22 36.64 10.18
CA GLY A 515 6.61 37.11 8.85
C GLY A 515 5.59 38.08 8.26
N VAL A 516 4.30 37.78 8.43
CA VAL A 516 3.19 38.66 7.99
C VAL A 516 3.16 39.94 8.83
N ALA A 517 3.25 39.84 10.16
CA ALA A 517 3.27 41.00 11.06
C ALA A 517 4.41 41.99 10.74
N LYS A 518 5.61 41.50 10.40
CA LYS A 518 6.73 42.35 9.96
C LYS A 518 6.42 43.12 8.68
N VAL A 519 5.73 42.51 7.73
CA VAL A 519 5.34 43.15 6.48
C VAL A 519 4.31 44.26 6.78
N ILE A 520 3.34 43.96 7.64
CA ILE A 520 2.32 44.92 8.06
C ILE A 520 2.96 46.08 8.84
N SER A 521 3.89 45.78 9.79
CA SER A 521 4.63 46.81 10.53
C SER A 521 5.39 47.75 9.59
N SER A 522 6.08 47.20 8.60
CA SER A 522 6.74 48.01 7.56
C SER A 522 5.74 48.86 6.77
N GLY A 523 4.58 48.27 6.44
CA GLY A 523 3.50 49.01 5.73
C GLY A 523 3.01 50.23 6.51
N TRP A 524 2.75 50.10 7.81
CA TRP A 524 2.37 51.24 8.67
C TRP A 524 3.42 52.35 8.73
N ASN A 525 4.65 52.05 8.36
CA ASN A 525 5.78 52.97 8.38
C ASN A 525 6.31 53.22 6.95
N GLU A 526 5.41 53.54 6.02
CA GLU A 526 5.70 53.98 4.63
C GLU A 526 6.54 52.96 3.84
N GLY A 527 6.42 51.66 4.16
CA GLY A 527 7.18 50.61 3.49
C GLY A 527 8.68 50.55 3.93
N SER A 528 9.06 51.28 4.93
CA SER A 528 10.45 51.39 5.39
C SER A 528 10.96 50.01 5.90
N LEU A 529 12.03 49.53 5.29
CA LEU A 529 12.68 48.26 5.69
C LEU A 529 13.19 48.24 7.15
N LYS A 530 13.46 49.41 7.74
CA LYS A 530 13.85 49.54 9.16
C LYS A 530 12.76 49.04 10.10
N TRP A 531 11.50 49.18 9.71
CA TRP A 531 10.33 48.71 10.46
C TRP A 531 9.86 47.31 10.11
N ARG A 532 10.57 46.62 9.22
CA ARG A 532 10.30 45.20 8.92
C ARG A 532 10.86 44.29 10.00
N ALA A 533 10.43 44.53 11.23
CA ALA A 533 10.83 43.85 12.45
C ALA A 533 9.64 43.67 13.40
N LEU A 534 9.73 42.70 14.31
CA LEU A 534 8.76 42.58 15.39
C LEU A 534 9.01 43.64 16.45
N SER A 535 7.96 44.38 16.78
CA SER A 535 8.04 45.37 17.84
C SER A 535 8.03 44.71 19.21
N ARG A 536 8.86 45.23 20.14
CA ARG A 536 8.81 44.86 21.54
C ARG A 536 7.69 45.57 22.31
N ASN A 537 7.13 46.65 21.76
CA ASN A 537 5.95 47.28 22.30
C ASN A 537 4.71 46.47 21.93
N PRO A 538 3.92 45.93 22.90
CA PRO A 538 2.75 45.08 22.64
C PRO A 538 1.67 45.80 21.84
N ASP A 539 1.47 47.09 22.00
CA ASP A 539 0.47 47.86 21.28
C ASP A 539 0.82 47.95 19.78
N VAL A 540 2.07 48.19 19.46
CA VAL A 540 2.58 48.26 18.08
C VAL A 540 2.54 46.85 17.44
N LEU A 541 2.86 45.83 18.21
CA LEU A 541 2.79 44.43 17.77
C LEU A 541 1.33 44.04 17.52
N ALA A 542 0.39 44.43 18.39
CA ALA A 542 -1.04 44.22 18.21
C ALA A 542 -1.57 44.89 16.94
N GLN A 543 -1.14 46.12 16.63
CA GLN A 543 -1.49 46.78 15.38
C GLN A 543 -1.00 46.02 14.14
N SER A 544 0.12 45.32 14.23
CA SER A 544 0.67 44.51 13.14
C SER A 544 -0.05 43.16 12.98
N VAL A 545 -0.68 42.64 14.03
CA VAL A 545 -1.39 41.34 14.03
C VAL A 545 -2.89 41.52 13.76
N THR A 546 -3.53 42.56 14.29
CA THR A 546 -4.99 42.80 14.15
C THR A 546 -5.53 42.72 12.71
N PRO A 547 -4.80 43.13 11.67
CA PRO A 547 -5.27 43.01 10.27
C PRO A 547 -5.23 41.54 9.75
N VAL A 548 -4.61 40.60 10.46
CA VAL A 548 -4.52 39.21 10.04
C VAL A 548 -5.79 38.48 10.46
N ASP A 549 -6.65 38.19 9.49
CA ASP A 549 -7.88 37.43 9.73
C ASP A 549 -7.59 35.98 10.07
N THR A 550 -8.40 35.36 10.94
CA THR A 550 -8.35 33.93 11.25
C THR A 550 -8.56 33.05 10.02
N ALA A 551 -9.29 33.53 9.02
CA ALA A 551 -9.45 32.89 7.71
C ALA A 551 -8.12 32.66 6.97
N THR A 552 -7.02 33.33 7.38
CA THR A 552 -5.67 33.07 6.82
C THR A 552 -5.14 31.71 7.25
N GLY A 553 -5.69 31.11 8.32
CA GLY A 553 -5.23 29.89 8.93
C GLY A 553 -3.90 30.02 9.67
N LEU A 554 -3.46 31.23 10.00
CA LEU A 554 -2.19 31.44 10.72
C LEU A 554 -2.37 31.55 12.24
N LEU A 555 -3.55 31.89 12.71
CA LEU A 555 -3.90 32.00 14.13
C LEU A 555 -5.35 31.60 14.36
N ASN A 556 -5.67 31.17 15.56
CA ASN A 556 -7.04 30.95 16.03
C ASN A 556 -7.59 32.22 16.70
N THR A 557 -8.87 32.21 17.05
CA THR A 557 -9.60 33.41 17.53
C THR A 557 -9.08 33.97 18.86
N ASP A 558 -8.52 33.14 19.73
CA ASP A 558 -8.02 33.47 21.06
C ASP A 558 -6.48 33.50 21.15
N CYS A 559 -5.78 33.35 20.02
CA CYS A 559 -4.33 33.30 19.96
C CYS A 559 -3.67 32.18 20.77
N SER A 560 -4.42 31.17 21.18
CA SER A 560 -3.85 30.02 21.92
C SER A 560 -3.11 29.04 21.00
N ALA A 561 -3.31 29.15 19.70
CA ALA A 561 -2.63 28.34 18.69
C ALA A 561 -2.30 29.18 17.45
N MET A 562 -1.09 29.03 16.97
CA MET A 562 -0.59 29.63 15.73
C MET A 562 -0.02 28.56 14.81
N GLN A 563 -0.31 28.66 13.52
CA GLN A 563 0.15 27.72 12.52
C GLN A 563 1.37 28.25 11.76
N VAL A 564 2.38 27.41 11.61
CA VAL A 564 3.50 27.64 10.70
C VAL A 564 3.39 26.64 9.55
N LEU A 565 3.28 27.15 8.32
CA LEU A 565 3.18 26.38 7.10
C LEU A 565 4.59 26.27 6.47
N VAL A 566 5.13 25.06 6.44
CA VAL A 566 6.41 24.76 5.83
C VAL A 566 6.15 24.06 4.49
N PHE A 567 6.35 24.75 3.38
CA PHE A 567 6.23 24.22 2.03
C PHE A 567 7.52 23.48 1.66
N THR A 568 7.40 22.25 1.20
CA THR A 568 8.53 21.43 0.81
C THR A 568 8.70 21.40 -0.71
N ARG A 569 9.93 21.16 -1.18
CA ARG A 569 10.24 21.04 -2.61
C ARG A 569 9.71 19.75 -3.21
N ASP A 570 9.66 18.71 -2.41
CA ASP A 570 9.13 17.40 -2.74
C ASP A 570 8.61 16.73 -1.47
N HIS A 571 7.97 15.58 -1.62
CA HIS A 571 7.48 14.75 -0.52
C HIS A 571 8.22 13.40 -0.43
N GLN A 572 9.45 13.31 -0.96
CA GLN A 572 10.25 12.11 -0.81
C GLN A 572 10.46 11.76 0.67
N GLY A 573 10.39 10.47 1.00
CA GLY A 573 10.53 10.01 2.38
C GLY A 573 11.79 10.53 3.06
N THR A 574 12.90 10.65 2.32
CA THR A 574 14.17 11.21 2.84
C THR A 574 14.12 12.70 3.14
N THR A 575 13.44 13.47 2.28
CA THR A 575 13.23 14.92 2.48
C THR A 575 12.33 15.14 3.69
N ILE A 576 11.23 14.41 3.76
CA ILE A 576 10.28 14.47 4.90
C ILE A 576 10.99 14.13 6.21
N ALA A 577 11.71 13.00 6.26
CA ALA A 577 12.42 12.58 7.47
C ALA A 577 13.45 13.62 7.94
N HIS A 578 14.17 14.26 6.98
CA HIS A 578 15.12 15.32 7.31
C HIS A 578 14.40 16.54 7.90
N ILE A 579 13.35 17.03 7.25
CA ILE A 579 12.60 18.22 7.71
C ILE A 579 11.96 17.96 9.08
N VAL A 580 11.31 16.80 9.27
CA VAL A 580 10.71 16.41 10.56
C VAL A 580 11.75 16.36 11.67
N LYS A 581 12.94 15.79 11.37
CA LYS A 581 14.05 15.75 12.33
C LYS A 581 14.50 17.16 12.75
N GLU A 582 14.60 18.09 11.82
CA GLU A 582 14.98 19.48 12.12
C GLU A 582 13.87 20.21 12.90
N VAL A 583 12.58 19.97 12.62
CA VAL A 583 11.47 20.49 13.43
C VAL A 583 11.55 19.94 14.87
N LYS A 584 11.71 18.63 15.06
CA LYS A 584 11.84 17.99 16.38
C LYS A 584 13.06 18.52 17.13
N LYS A 585 14.18 18.76 16.46
CA LYS A 585 15.40 19.32 17.03
C LYS A 585 15.17 20.75 17.53
N PHE A 586 14.51 21.61 16.72
CA PHE A 586 14.17 22.96 17.17
C PHE A 586 13.21 22.93 18.36
N ALA A 587 12.15 22.13 18.28
CA ALA A 587 11.17 21.95 19.34
C ALA A 587 11.81 21.50 20.66
N SER A 588 12.70 20.50 20.63
CA SER A 588 13.38 19.98 21.83
C SER A 588 14.22 21.02 22.57
N THR A 589 14.67 22.07 21.86
CA THR A 589 15.50 23.14 22.45
C THR A 589 14.68 24.36 22.86
N ASN A 590 13.54 24.60 22.20
CA ASN A 590 12.77 25.84 22.36
C ASN A 590 11.38 25.64 22.98
N ASN A 591 10.91 24.40 23.18
CA ASN A 591 9.69 24.14 23.93
C ASN A 591 9.87 24.57 25.39
N THR A 592 8.87 25.26 25.91
CA THR A 592 8.78 25.70 27.33
C THR A 592 7.41 25.28 27.86
N PRO A 593 7.13 25.40 29.17
CA PRO A 593 5.80 25.18 29.69
C PRO A 593 4.71 26.03 29.02
N GLN A 594 5.10 27.18 28.46
CA GLN A 594 4.19 28.15 27.82
C GLN A 594 4.08 28.00 26.31
N ILE A 595 5.07 27.39 25.62
CA ILE A 595 5.11 27.24 24.15
C ILE A 595 5.45 25.81 23.79
N GLU A 596 4.64 25.20 22.95
CA GLU A 596 4.87 23.85 22.48
C GLU A 596 4.72 23.79 20.95
N PHE A 597 5.79 23.38 20.24
CA PHE A 597 5.77 23.12 18.80
C PHE A 597 5.30 21.70 18.55
N LYS A 598 4.13 21.53 17.94
CA LYS A 598 3.54 20.24 17.62
C LYS A 598 3.53 20.04 16.10
N LEU A 599 4.11 18.93 15.68
CA LEU A 599 3.91 18.47 14.30
C LEU A 599 2.43 18.13 14.14
N ALA A 600 1.83 18.70 13.12
CA ALA A 600 0.43 18.50 12.82
C ALA A 600 0.29 17.97 11.39
N SER A 601 -0.70 18.41 10.69
CA SER A 601 -1.06 17.94 9.38
C SER A 601 -0.36 18.70 8.24
N GLY A 602 -1.08 18.78 7.19
CA GLY A 602 -0.67 19.03 5.85
C GLY A 602 -0.36 17.70 5.19
N ASN A 603 -0.24 17.68 3.88
CA ASN A 603 0.05 16.44 3.15
C ASN A 603 1.36 15.78 3.65
N VAL A 604 2.39 16.57 3.84
CA VAL A 604 3.71 16.11 4.32
C VAL A 604 3.66 15.61 5.77
N GLY A 605 2.86 16.23 6.64
CA GLY A 605 2.68 15.77 8.01
C GLY A 605 1.99 14.39 8.10
N VAL A 606 0.99 14.17 7.26
CA VAL A 606 0.33 12.86 7.11
C VAL A 606 1.31 11.80 6.60
N MET A 607 2.10 12.13 5.57
CA MET A 607 3.11 11.21 5.04
C MET A 607 4.21 10.93 6.07
N ALA A 608 4.63 11.93 6.87
CA ALA A 608 5.57 11.76 7.96
C ALA A 608 5.05 10.77 9.02
N ALA A 609 3.81 10.96 9.47
CA ALA A 609 3.16 10.05 10.42
C ALA A 609 3.06 8.62 9.86
N THR A 610 2.72 8.50 8.59
CA THR A 610 2.62 7.22 7.90
C THR A 610 3.97 6.52 7.79
N ASN A 611 5.03 7.25 7.43
CA ASN A 611 6.38 6.70 7.33
C ASN A 611 6.91 6.24 8.70
N GLU A 612 6.72 7.04 9.76
CA GLU A 612 7.09 6.65 11.14
C GLU A 612 6.30 5.42 11.60
N ALA A 613 5.01 5.32 11.26
CA ALA A 613 4.19 4.13 11.58
C ALA A 613 4.65 2.88 10.83
N VAL A 614 5.07 3.02 9.57
CA VAL A 614 5.62 1.92 8.74
C VAL A 614 6.95 1.45 9.31
N ASP A 615 7.88 2.36 9.63
CA ASP A 615 9.18 2.04 10.25
C ASP A 615 9.00 1.27 11.57
N ALA A 616 8.13 1.76 12.43
CA ALA A 616 7.86 1.12 13.72
C ALA A 616 7.20 -0.27 13.58
N ALA A 617 6.41 -0.47 12.51
CA ALA A 617 5.70 -1.71 12.28
C ALA A 617 6.57 -2.79 11.63
N GLU A 618 7.59 -2.45 10.82
CA GLU A 618 8.38 -3.41 10.04
C GLU A 618 8.98 -4.53 10.90
N VAL A 619 9.79 -4.16 11.90
CA VAL A 619 10.48 -5.13 12.76
C VAL A 619 9.49 -5.95 13.58
N THR A 620 8.48 -5.31 14.15
CA THR A 620 7.46 -5.99 14.96
C THR A 620 6.67 -6.98 14.13
N MET A 621 6.27 -6.61 12.92
CA MET A 621 5.55 -7.45 11.97
C MET A 621 6.40 -8.67 11.57
N LEU A 622 7.68 -8.48 11.21
CA LEU A 622 8.56 -9.56 10.81
C LEU A 622 8.80 -10.56 11.97
N LEU A 623 9.04 -10.06 13.18
CA LEU A 623 9.20 -10.91 14.36
C LEU A 623 7.93 -11.72 14.66
N ALA A 624 6.76 -11.08 14.61
CA ALA A 624 5.50 -11.76 14.82
C ALA A 624 5.20 -12.80 13.72
N LEU A 625 5.49 -12.46 12.45
CA LEU A 625 5.32 -13.35 11.30
C LEU A 625 6.18 -14.62 11.44
N PHE A 626 7.49 -14.45 11.56
CA PHE A 626 8.41 -15.58 11.67
C PHE A 626 8.20 -16.35 12.97
N GLY A 627 7.84 -15.68 14.07
CA GLY A 627 7.48 -16.30 15.33
C GLY A 627 6.25 -17.20 15.21
N ALA A 628 5.18 -16.70 14.59
CA ALA A 628 3.94 -17.46 14.38
C ALA A 628 4.16 -18.69 13.48
N ILE A 629 4.89 -18.52 12.36
CA ILE A 629 5.19 -19.63 11.44
C ILE A 629 6.10 -20.65 12.12
N THR A 630 7.13 -20.20 12.85
CA THR A 630 8.03 -21.07 13.62
C THR A 630 7.25 -21.92 14.62
N LEU A 631 6.37 -21.29 15.40
CA LEU A 631 5.54 -21.99 16.39
C LEU A 631 4.64 -23.05 15.71
N LEU A 632 3.99 -22.69 14.61
CA LEU A 632 3.09 -23.60 13.91
C LEU A 632 3.86 -24.78 13.26
N CYS A 633 5.01 -24.52 12.64
CA CYS A 633 5.88 -25.55 12.10
C CYS A 633 6.40 -26.47 13.22
N LEU A 634 6.77 -25.91 14.38
CA LEU A 634 7.21 -26.71 15.53
C LEU A 634 6.10 -27.60 16.08
N LEU A 635 4.88 -27.10 16.20
CA LEU A 635 3.70 -27.88 16.61
C LEU A 635 3.37 -29.00 15.63
N THR A 636 3.54 -28.75 14.32
CA THR A 636 3.23 -29.71 13.26
C THR A 636 4.27 -30.81 13.14
N PHE A 637 5.53 -30.40 13.00
CA PHE A 637 6.63 -31.38 12.74
C PHE A 637 7.30 -31.89 13.99
N ARG A 638 7.16 -31.21 15.13
CA ARG A 638 7.80 -31.53 16.43
C ARG A 638 9.32 -31.73 16.34
N SER A 639 9.96 -31.01 15.42
CA SER A 639 11.39 -31.05 15.12
C SER A 639 11.92 -29.67 14.81
N TRP A 640 12.98 -29.26 15.52
CA TRP A 640 13.67 -27.99 15.23
C TRP A 640 14.42 -28.01 13.91
N GLU A 641 14.87 -29.21 13.48
CA GLU A 641 15.49 -29.38 12.18
C GLU A 641 14.53 -29.05 11.05
N ALA A 642 13.28 -29.50 11.16
CA ALA A 642 12.22 -29.19 10.21
C ALA A 642 11.98 -27.66 10.13
N VAL A 643 11.88 -27.02 11.30
CA VAL A 643 11.67 -25.58 11.41
C VAL A 643 12.80 -24.82 10.73
N LEU A 644 14.06 -25.15 11.02
CA LEU A 644 15.21 -24.49 10.40
C LEU A 644 15.26 -24.70 8.89
N CYS A 645 14.97 -25.92 8.40
CA CYS A 645 14.93 -26.21 6.97
C CYS A 645 13.87 -25.39 6.22
N ILE A 646 12.75 -25.05 6.87
CA ILE A 646 11.65 -24.29 6.27
C ILE A 646 11.88 -22.77 6.41
N ILE A 647 12.28 -22.31 7.61
CA ILE A 647 12.33 -20.87 7.93
C ILE A 647 13.55 -20.16 7.32
N LEU A 648 14.73 -20.79 7.32
CA LEU A 648 15.94 -20.11 6.82
C LEU A 648 15.86 -19.72 5.34
N PRO A 649 15.33 -20.55 4.41
CA PRO A 649 15.11 -20.14 3.04
C PRO A 649 14.14 -18.94 2.94
N LEU A 650 13.07 -18.91 3.74
CA LEU A 650 12.10 -17.81 3.75
C LEU A 650 12.72 -16.49 4.24
N MET A 651 13.56 -16.56 5.28
CA MET A 651 14.31 -15.38 5.77
C MET A 651 15.26 -14.84 4.69
N LEU A 652 15.97 -15.73 3.98
CA LEU A 652 16.83 -15.35 2.87
C LEU A 652 16.04 -14.61 1.80
N VAL A 653 14.89 -15.13 1.39
CA VAL A 653 14.05 -14.52 0.35
C VAL A 653 13.50 -13.18 0.80
N SER A 654 13.14 -13.02 2.07
CA SER A 654 12.69 -11.72 2.62
C SER A 654 13.80 -10.66 2.53
N ILE A 655 15.05 -11.02 2.85
CA ILE A 655 16.20 -10.11 2.72
C ILE A 655 16.45 -9.77 1.25
N LEU A 656 16.35 -10.75 0.35
CA LEU A 656 16.50 -10.52 -1.09
C LEU A 656 15.39 -9.65 -1.66
N CYS A 657 14.16 -9.73 -1.12
CA CYS A 657 13.06 -8.84 -1.48
C CYS A 657 13.38 -7.38 -1.09
N ASN A 658 13.87 -7.14 0.13
CA ASN A 658 14.32 -5.80 0.55
C ASN A 658 15.48 -5.28 -0.32
N ALA A 659 16.42 -6.15 -0.70
CA ALA A 659 17.50 -5.79 -1.63
C ALA A 659 16.98 -5.44 -3.04
N LEU A 660 15.98 -6.17 -3.53
CA LEU A 660 15.32 -5.88 -4.80
C LEU A 660 14.59 -4.53 -4.73
N MET A 661 13.84 -4.25 -3.64
CA MET A 661 13.20 -2.95 -3.43
C MET A 661 14.22 -1.81 -3.48
N ALA A 662 15.32 -1.94 -2.74
CA ALA A 662 16.41 -0.95 -2.75
C ALA A 662 17.05 -0.76 -4.14
N THR A 663 17.13 -1.84 -4.93
CA THR A 663 17.73 -1.79 -6.29
C THR A 663 16.80 -1.12 -7.29
N LEU A 664 15.50 -1.38 -7.19
CA LEU A 664 14.48 -0.81 -8.07
C LEU A 664 14.06 0.62 -7.66
N GLY A 665 14.57 1.13 -6.53
CA GLY A 665 14.15 2.42 -5.99
C GLY A 665 12.70 2.40 -5.46
N ILE A 666 12.23 1.24 -5.04
CA ILE A 666 10.91 1.08 -4.39
C ILE A 666 11.12 1.28 -2.89
N GLY A 667 10.50 2.33 -2.34
CA GLY A 667 10.58 2.61 -0.91
C GLY A 667 9.70 1.67 -0.05
N LEU A 668 10.07 1.54 1.21
CA LEU A 668 9.22 0.88 2.20
C LEU A 668 8.07 1.81 2.57
N LYS A 669 6.86 1.47 2.15
CA LYS A 669 5.64 2.28 2.31
C LYS A 669 4.45 1.40 2.67
N VAL A 670 3.33 2.00 2.97
CA VAL A 670 2.09 1.29 3.37
C VAL A 670 1.74 0.15 2.42
N SER A 671 1.91 0.34 1.11
CA SER A 671 1.59 -0.67 0.09
C SER A 671 2.63 -1.78 -0.02
N THR A 672 3.92 -1.49 0.24
CA THR A 672 4.99 -2.49 0.09
C THR A 672 5.29 -3.26 1.37
N LEU A 673 4.99 -2.68 2.54
CA LEU A 673 5.19 -3.33 3.84
C LEU A 673 4.50 -4.71 3.95
N PRO A 674 3.24 -4.91 3.51
CA PRO A 674 2.59 -6.22 3.57
C PRO A 674 3.18 -7.28 2.63
N VAL A 675 3.93 -6.89 1.60
CA VAL A 675 4.43 -7.79 0.54
C VAL A 675 5.25 -8.93 1.12
N ILE A 676 6.13 -8.65 2.08
CA ILE A 676 6.97 -9.67 2.71
C ILE A 676 6.10 -10.67 3.47
N ALA A 677 5.12 -10.20 4.24
CA ALA A 677 4.22 -11.08 4.97
C ALA A 677 3.38 -11.96 4.04
N LEU A 678 2.85 -11.38 2.96
CA LEU A 678 2.11 -12.08 1.91
C LEU A 678 3.00 -13.13 1.21
N GLY A 679 4.21 -12.74 0.83
CA GLY A 679 5.14 -13.61 0.11
C GLY A 679 5.71 -14.75 0.98
N VAL A 680 6.02 -14.49 2.24
CA VAL A 680 6.46 -15.52 3.21
C VAL A 680 5.31 -16.47 3.54
N GLY A 681 4.09 -15.94 3.77
CA GLY A 681 2.91 -16.75 4.02
C GLY A 681 2.70 -17.82 2.93
N VAL A 682 2.70 -17.39 1.67
CA VAL A 682 2.56 -18.32 0.53
C VAL A 682 3.81 -19.18 0.31
N GLY A 683 4.99 -18.62 0.56
CA GLY A 683 6.26 -19.32 0.38
C GLY A 683 6.46 -20.52 1.32
N VAL A 684 5.90 -20.47 2.52
CA VAL A 684 6.01 -21.53 3.51
C VAL A 684 5.37 -22.84 3.04
N ASP A 685 4.35 -22.76 2.17
CA ASP A 685 3.65 -23.92 1.62
C ASP A 685 4.61 -24.87 0.89
N TYR A 686 5.51 -24.33 0.07
CA TYR A 686 6.50 -25.15 -0.65
C TYR A 686 7.38 -25.94 0.31
N GLY A 687 7.84 -25.28 1.38
CA GLY A 687 8.67 -25.92 2.42
C GLY A 687 7.92 -27.00 3.18
N ILE A 688 6.67 -26.71 3.60
CA ILE A 688 5.83 -27.65 4.36
C ILE A 688 5.57 -28.92 3.53
N TYR A 689 5.11 -28.76 2.28
CA TYR A 689 4.77 -29.92 1.44
C TYR A 689 5.99 -30.77 1.05
N LEU A 690 7.13 -30.14 0.73
CA LEU A 690 8.34 -30.90 0.40
C LEU A 690 8.92 -31.58 1.62
N TYR A 691 9.02 -30.89 2.76
CA TYR A 691 9.59 -31.47 3.98
C TYR A 691 8.72 -32.60 4.53
N GLU A 692 7.40 -32.46 4.47
CA GLU A 692 6.45 -33.53 4.88
C GLU A 692 6.65 -34.80 4.07
N GLN A 693 6.81 -34.68 2.73
CA GLN A 693 7.09 -35.86 1.90
C GLN A 693 8.47 -36.44 2.14
N ILE A 694 9.52 -35.64 2.33
CA ILE A 694 10.86 -36.13 2.71
C ILE A 694 10.77 -36.92 4.01
N LYS A 695 10.07 -36.37 5.01
CA LYS A 695 9.90 -37.03 6.32
C LYS A 695 9.15 -38.33 6.18
N HIS A 696 8.04 -38.39 5.40
CA HIS A 696 7.26 -39.61 5.16
C HIS A 696 8.11 -40.72 4.54
N HIS A 697 8.89 -40.41 3.47
CA HIS A 697 9.74 -41.42 2.82
C HIS A 697 10.90 -41.88 3.70
N MET A 698 11.45 -41.00 4.53
CA MET A 698 12.54 -41.39 5.45
C MET A 698 12.04 -42.20 6.64
N GLU A 699 10.96 -41.80 7.31
CA GLU A 699 10.48 -42.38 8.55
C GLU A 699 9.59 -43.61 8.30
N ASP A 700 8.68 -43.57 7.31
CA ASP A 700 7.73 -44.66 7.05
C ASP A 700 8.25 -45.69 6.05
N GLN A 701 9.15 -45.33 5.12
CA GLN A 701 9.69 -46.22 4.09
C GLN A 701 11.17 -46.56 4.29
N GLY A 702 11.87 -45.88 5.21
CA GLY A 702 13.28 -46.14 5.53
C GLY A 702 14.26 -45.74 4.43
N GLU A 703 13.87 -44.84 3.51
CA GLU A 703 14.68 -44.37 2.38
C GLU A 703 15.80 -43.44 2.82
N SER A 704 16.89 -43.42 2.04
CA SER A 704 17.94 -42.41 2.25
C SER A 704 17.43 -41.01 1.96
N LEU A 705 18.02 -39.96 2.58
CA LEU A 705 17.59 -38.58 2.37
C LEU A 705 17.56 -38.21 0.87
N ARG A 706 18.53 -38.63 0.07
CA ARG A 706 18.55 -38.35 -1.37
C ARG A 706 17.38 -39.00 -2.10
N GLU A 707 17.10 -40.26 -1.80
CA GLU A 707 16.00 -40.99 -2.43
C GLU A 707 14.66 -40.44 -1.95
N ALA A 708 14.50 -40.21 -0.66
CA ALA A 708 13.33 -39.58 -0.08
C ALA A 708 13.05 -38.19 -0.71
N TYR A 709 14.11 -37.41 -0.91
CA TYR A 709 13.97 -36.11 -1.60
C TYR A 709 13.64 -36.27 -3.09
N TYR A 710 14.23 -37.25 -3.78
CA TYR A 710 13.87 -37.54 -5.17
C TYR A 710 12.37 -37.89 -5.30
N GLN A 711 11.86 -38.77 -4.44
CA GLN A 711 10.44 -39.12 -4.43
C GLN A 711 9.54 -37.91 -4.09
N ALA A 712 9.96 -37.11 -3.11
CA ALA A 712 9.25 -35.87 -2.78
C ALA A 712 9.16 -34.89 -3.98
N LEU A 713 10.25 -34.75 -4.77
CA LEU A 713 10.25 -33.96 -6.00
C LEU A 713 9.35 -34.55 -7.07
N ARG A 714 9.35 -35.85 -7.25
CA ARG A 714 8.50 -36.54 -8.19
C ARG A 714 7.03 -36.40 -7.85
N ASP A 715 6.68 -36.49 -6.57
CA ASP A 715 5.29 -36.38 -6.10
C ASP A 715 4.77 -34.95 -6.04
N ARG A 716 5.59 -33.97 -5.67
CA ARG A 716 5.19 -32.59 -5.38
C ARG A 716 5.94 -31.53 -6.18
N GLY A 717 7.15 -31.82 -6.67
CA GLY A 717 8.01 -30.82 -7.31
C GLY A 717 7.39 -30.19 -8.55
N THR A 718 6.81 -31.02 -9.44
CA THR A 718 6.15 -30.50 -10.65
C THR A 718 4.97 -29.57 -10.30
N ALA A 719 4.19 -29.92 -9.26
CA ALA A 719 3.09 -29.07 -8.80
C ALA A 719 3.63 -27.76 -8.17
N ALA A 720 4.69 -27.83 -7.39
CA ALA A 720 5.30 -26.66 -6.76
C ALA A 720 5.83 -25.66 -7.81
N VAL A 721 6.57 -26.16 -8.81
CA VAL A 721 7.06 -25.33 -9.92
C VAL A 721 5.89 -24.74 -10.72
N PHE A 722 4.91 -25.56 -11.06
CA PHE A 722 3.71 -25.09 -11.80
C PHE A 722 2.99 -23.97 -11.04
N THR A 723 2.77 -24.16 -9.72
CA THR A 723 2.05 -23.16 -8.92
C THR A 723 2.87 -21.86 -8.76
N ALA A 724 4.18 -21.96 -8.51
CA ALA A 724 5.04 -20.78 -8.41
C ALA A 724 5.07 -19.97 -9.72
N VAL A 725 5.18 -20.66 -10.87
CA VAL A 725 5.17 -20.01 -12.18
C VAL A 725 3.81 -19.41 -12.49
N THR A 726 2.71 -20.13 -12.23
CA THR A 726 1.36 -19.65 -12.49
C THR A 726 1.01 -18.44 -11.62
N MET A 727 1.34 -18.49 -10.32
CA MET A 727 1.15 -17.38 -9.39
C MET A 727 2.05 -16.20 -9.76
N GLY A 728 3.34 -16.48 -10.06
CA GLY A 728 4.29 -15.44 -10.45
C GLY A 728 3.87 -14.72 -11.73
N ILE A 729 3.41 -15.43 -12.75
CA ILE A 729 2.88 -14.83 -13.99
C ILE A 729 1.58 -14.07 -13.68
N GLY A 730 0.65 -14.69 -12.95
CA GLY A 730 -0.63 -14.09 -12.61
C GLY A 730 -0.47 -12.73 -11.91
N VAL A 731 0.32 -12.69 -10.83
CA VAL A 731 0.59 -11.44 -10.09
C VAL A 731 1.53 -10.52 -10.88
N GLY A 732 2.45 -11.09 -11.67
CA GLY A 732 3.35 -10.34 -12.55
C GLY A 732 2.62 -9.49 -13.61
N THR A 733 1.37 -9.83 -13.98
CA THR A 733 0.57 -8.97 -14.86
C THR A 733 0.30 -7.60 -14.25
N TRP A 734 0.36 -7.47 -12.92
CA TRP A 734 0.20 -6.19 -12.23
C TRP A 734 1.31 -5.18 -12.54
N ALA A 735 2.49 -5.64 -12.97
CA ALA A 735 3.57 -4.76 -13.40
C ALA A 735 3.14 -3.78 -14.51
N PHE A 736 2.09 -4.10 -15.24
CA PHE A 736 1.50 -3.26 -16.30
C PHE A 736 0.31 -2.42 -15.82
N SER A 737 0.02 -2.39 -14.53
CA SER A 737 -1.09 -1.60 -13.98
C SER A 737 -0.83 -0.10 -14.13
N ALA A 738 -1.90 0.66 -14.32
CA ALA A 738 -1.88 2.12 -14.26
C ALA A 738 -1.57 2.65 -12.84
N LEU A 739 -1.77 1.80 -11.81
CA LEU A 739 -1.48 2.11 -10.41
C LEU A 739 -0.07 1.63 -10.05
N LYS A 740 0.83 2.56 -9.74
CA LYS A 740 2.23 2.27 -9.40
C LYS A 740 2.36 1.33 -8.20
N PHE A 741 1.57 1.56 -7.13
CA PHE A 741 1.63 0.69 -5.95
C PHE A 741 1.27 -0.77 -6.27
N GLN A 742 0.32 -0.99 -7.18
CA GLN A 742 -0.05 -2.32 -7.65
C GLN A 742 1.06 -2.93 -8.50
N ALA A 743 1.68 -2.13 -9.38
CA ALA A 743 2.81 -2.58 -10.19
C ALA A 743 4.00 -2.98 -9.31
N ASP A 744 4.36 -2.15 -8.32
CA ASP A 744 5.41 -2.43 -7.35
C ASP A 744 5.13 -3.75 -6.60
N MET A 745 3.91 -3.90 -6.04
CA MET A 745 3.51 -5.13 -5.35
C MET A 745 3.55 -6.36 -6.26
N GLY A 746 3.11 -6.23 -7.51
CA GLY A 746 3.11 -7.30 -8.50
C GLY A 746 4.51 -7.82 -8.79
N ILE A 747 5.47 -6.93 -9.01
CA ILE A 747 6.88 -7.28 -9.26
C ILE A 747 7.47 -7.99 -8.03
N LEU A 748 7.26 -7.43 -6.85
CA LEU A 748 7.83 -7.97 -5.60
C LEU A 748 7.24 -9.33 -5.24
N LEU A 749 5.91 -9.50 -5.34
CA LEU A 749 5.25 -10.77 -5.05
C LEU A 749 5.62 -11.85 -6.07
N ALA A 750 5.69 -11.51 -7.38
CA ALA A 750 6.13 -12.44 -8.41
C ALA A 750 7.56 -12.93 -8.14
N PHE A 751 8.47 -12.01 -7.78
CA PHE A 751 9.82 -12.36 -7.33
C PHE A 751 9.78 -13.30 -6.13
N MET A 752 9.02 -12.96 -5.08
CA MET A 752 8.95 -13.77 -3.87
C MET A 752 8.41 -15.18 -4.13
N PHE A 753 7.36 -15.33 -4.94
CA PHE A 753 6.79 -16.65 -5.23
C PHE A 753 7.78 -17.56 -5.97
N VAL A 754 8.49 -17.01 -6.96
CA VAL A 754 9.49 -17.78 -7.71
C VAL A 754 10.71 -18.11 -6.85
N VAL A 755 11.24 -17.13 -6.10
CA VAL A 755 12.47 -17.32 -5.32
C VAL A 755 12.21 -18.18 -4.07
N ASN A 756 11.02 -18.11 -3.45
CA ASN A 756 10.62 -19.04 -2.37
C ASN A 756 10.57 -20.49 -2.87
N MET A 757 10.03 -20.74 -4.05
CA MET A 757 10.04 -22.08 -4.67
C MET A 757 11.48 -22.56 -4.90
N LEU A 758 12.37 -21.69 -5.42
CA LEU A 758 13.79 -22.05 -5.60
C LEU A 758 14.47 -22.31 -4.25
N GLY A 759 14.16 -21.52 -3.22
CA GLY A 759 14.63 -21.74 -1.85
C GLY A 759 14.20 -23.10 -1.29
N ALA A 760 12.94 -23.48 -1.49
CA ALA A 760 12.42 -24.78 -1.07
C ALA A 760 13.04 -25.95 -1.86
N ILE A 761 13.33 -25.76 -3.15
CA ILE A 761 13.92 -26.82 -3.99
C ILE A 761 15.43 -26.97 -3.73
N PHE A 762 16.20 -25.90 -3.53
CA PHE A 762 17.65 -25.99 -3.46
C PHE A 762 18.23 -25.83 -2.05
N VAL A 763 17.69 -24.90 -1.25
CA VAL A 763 18.26 -24.59 0.07
C VAL A 763 17.71 -25.51 1.16
N LEU A 764 16.42 -25.84 1.14
CA LEU A 764 15.81 -26.73 2.13
C LEU A 764 16.48 -28.13 2.17
N PRO A 765 16.65 -28.87 1.04
CA PRO A 765 17.30 -30.18 1.07
C PRO A 765 18.79 -30.08 1.43
N ALA A 766 19.46 -28.97 1.05
CA ALA A 766 20.83 -28.74 1.44
C ALA A 766 20.98 -28.56 2.96
N LEU A 767 20.05 -27.87 3.62
CA LEU A 767 19.99 -27.77 5.08
C LEU A 767 19.66 -29.14 5.71
N ALA A 768 18.70 -29.89 5.14
CA ALA A 768 18.32 -31.20 5.62
C ALA A 768 19.50 -32.20 5.57
N ALA A 769 20.40 -32.10 4.58
CA ALA A 769 21.58 -32.92 4.46
C ALA A 769 22.52 -32.83 5.70
N PHE A 770 22.57 -31.67 6.35
CA PHE A 770 23.39 -31.41 7.53
C PHE A 770 22.63 -31.58 8.85
N LEU A 771 21.35 -31.22 8.87
CA LEU A 771 20.56 -31.23 10.11
C LEU A 771 19.90 -32.60 10.38
N VAL A 772 19.40 -33.26 9.33
CA VAL A 772 18.64 -34.54 9.43
C VAL A 772 19.50 -35.76 9.08
N GLY A 773 20.33 -35.63 8.04
CA GLY A 773 21.15 -36.77 7.52
C GLY A 773 22.06 -37.47 8.52
N PRO A 774 22.72 -36.79 9.49
CA PRO A 774 23.55 -37.44 10.48
C PRO A 774 22.79 -38.36 11.46
N ARG A 775 21.56 -37.98 11.84
CA ARG A 775 20.73 -38.75 12.78
C ARG A 775 20.12 -40.02 12.17
N ALA A 776 19.71 -39.96 10.91
CA ALA A 776 19.24 -41.14 10.19
C ALA A 776 20.31 -42.22 10.09
N ARG A 777 21.59 -41.85 9.95
CA ARG A 777 22.73 -42.79 9.98
C ARG A 777 23.01 -43.36 11.37
N ALA A 778 22.80 -42.59 12.43
CA ALA A 778 23.01 -43.03 13.81
C ALA A 778 21.87 -43.98 14.30
N GLY A 779 20.63 -43.82 13.78
CA GLY A 779 19.49 -44.70 14.05
C GLY A 779 19.67 -46.10 13.39
N ALA A 780 20.04 -46.10 12.09
CA ALA A 780 20.28 -47.35 11.35
C ALA A 780 21.46 -48.20 11.89
N GLY A 781 22.41 -47.56 12.59
CA GLY A 781 23.53 -48.28 13.24
C GLY A 781 23.19 -48.86 14.61
N ARG A 782 22.05 -48.55 15.23
CA ARG A 782 21.62 -49.09 16.51
C ARG A 782 20.77 -50.37 16.39
N ASP A 783 20.10 -50.58 15.26
CA ASP A 783 19.27 -51.78 15.02
C ASP A 783 20.06 -52.94 14.39
N ALA A 784 21.32 -52.72 13.99
CA ALA A 784 22.25 -53.81 13.64
C ALA A 784 22.94 -54.36 14.88
N GLY A 785 22.15 -54.90 15.82
CA GLY A 785 22.66 -55.75 16.91
C GLY A 785 23.26 -57.04 16.34
N PRO A 786 24.27 -57.62 17.00
CA PRO A 786 25.00 -58.72 16.46
C PRO A 786 24.09 -59.98 16.32
N THR A 787 23.91 -60.42 15.07
CA THR A 787 23.37 -61.77 14.79
C THR A 787 24.25 -62.78 15.48
N HIS A 788 23.77 -63.42 16.56
CA HIS A 788 24.34 -64.54 17.12
C HIS A 788 24.44 -65.69 16.05
N ALA A 789 25.65 -65.94 15.59
CA ALA A 789 26.00 -67.20 14.97
C ALA A 789 26.11 -68.26 16.11
N GLY A 790 25.19 -69.18 16.04
CA GLY A 790 25.20 -70.45 16.84
C GLY A 790 24.55 -71.58 16.06
#